data_080ae60afad181b5c9ec662d6b80d64d
#
_entry.id   080ae60afad181b5c9ec662d6b80d64d
#
_cell.length_a   1.000
_cell.length_b   1.000
_cell.length_c   1.000
_cell.angle_alpha   90.00
_cell.angle_beta   90.00
_cell.angle_gamma   90.00
#
_symmetry.space_group_name_H-M   'P 1'
#
loop_
_entity.id
_entity.type
_entity.pdbx_description
1 polymer ?
#
loop_
_entity_poly.entity_id
_entity_poly.type
_entity_poly.pdbx_seq_one_letter_code
_entity_poly.pdbx_strand_id
1 'polypeptide(L)'
;MRYAKAILPLIFSFFLIASIAAAAESESWSVRAARVGTPPVVDGVMEEVWFQREPARLERQFRPALGEAAAADTEVYVLYDDEALYFGWVCHEDDLAGLVACATVRDMFMNNDDCIDVMLDANNDLQSAYDFMVNWRGVKYDGSFAQDSEVGGPAWNGYWEAATSVGEGAWYCEMAVPWVTLRYDRDAGFMGVQFLRFRRPTYEETFWASDGGLLNRVSTFGRLEGLEDLPRPRPFKFTPYATGRGEERFTTPYYGYEPTDGWELEPRYGLDFDYRAGAAVSVKATVLPDYAYIEADPAQITIEPTEIWLEEKRPFFTEGFEFFDNYFLYTRRFTEIGGGAKVTGRAGRFNYGALDIKLLKDDPRFPGDNFALVRTSFDAPGGSTFGVTGMGRREFGLEVPAEANYYGEDRARYNNVARVDGRVVLPARLAVRTEGYKSQTAGEGGDGYDYFVNFGRSGVTDNWATWYYEVSDDFRADMGFVQPVGLNSRGAGSYGLRELQVNRGGVRWLRGQFSYEHEWNLDNETKYNKVSPALVLAFENDFFCSVEYRGGRDVSYVPYGYPDYHNDVVEFGVGHSPAAWGSAHVSYWRGTWYGDYYHYYTGEFTFIPTPPLVLNADVDVGNPRAGDRFVVGNLKATHNVTERLFWRVILQGNSAERTSTASALWGWDFRPGSTAYLAYEQRRDSSGHFLLAEQLAFLKISYMISL
;
A
#
# COMPACT_ATOMS: atom_id res chain seq x y z
N MET A 1 -29.65 -23.42 -4.49
CA MET A 1 -29.54 -24.46 -3.43
C MET A 1 -29.00 -25.83 -3.88
N ARG A 2 -29.16 -26.28 -5.13
CA ARG A 2 -28.62 -27.57 -5.59
C ARG A 2 -27.10 -27.58 -5.85
N TYR A 3 -26.50 -26.45 -6.24
CA TYR A 3 -25.06 -26.34 -6.57
C TYR A 3 -24.19 -26.08 -5.33
N ALA A 4 -24.67 -25.40 -4.30
CA ALA A 4 -23.92 -25.20 -3.04
C ALA A 4 -23.63 -26.52 -2.30
N LYS A 5 -24.47 -27.55 -2.45
CA LYS A 5 -24.26 -28.88 -1.88
C LYS A 5 -23.19 -29.70 -2.58
N ALA A 6 -22.82 -29.35 -3.83
CA ALA A 6 -21.77 -30.04 -4.58
C ALA A 6 -20.39 -29.37 -4.45
N ILE A 7 -20.35 -28.07 -4.19
CA ILE A 7 -19.09 -27.29 -4.08
C ILE A 7 -18.43 -27.47 -2.71
N LEU A 8 -19.20 -27.56 -1.63
CA LEU A 8 -18.67 -27.78 -0.28
C LEU A 8 -17.86 -29.09 -0.14
N PRO A 9 -18.27 -30.25 -0.71
CA PRO A 9 -17.46 -31.46 -0.70
C PRO A 9 -16.22 -31.38 -1.60
N LEU A 10 -16.27 -30.62 -2.71
CA LEU A 10 -15.12 -30.39 -3.58
C LEU A 10 -14.06 -29.53 -2.89
N ILE A 11 -14.46 -28.49 -2.19
CA ILE A 11 -13.58 -27.67 -1.36
C ILE A 11 -12.95 -28.53 -0.25
N PHE A 12 -13.74 -29.36 0.43
CA PHE A 12 -13.25 -30.26 1.49
C PHE A 12 -12.31 -31.37 0.97
N SER A 13 -12.55 -31.88 -0.25
CA SER A 13 -11.68 -32.86 -0.88
C SER A 13 -10.36 -32.26 -1.36
N PHE A 14 -10.34 -30.99 -1.77
CA PHE A 14 -9.13 -30.26 -2.10
C PHE A 14 -8.23 -30.00 -0.87
N PHE A 15 -8.83 -29.79 0.31
CA PHE A 15 -8.10 -29.65 1.57
C PHE A 15 -7.33 -30.91 1.99
N LEU A 16 -7.78 -32.10 1.56
CA LEU A 16 -7.14 -33.36 1.93
C LEU A 16 -5.94 -33.72 1.06
N ILE A 17 -5.83 -33.14 -0.16
CA ILE A 17 -4.75 -33.41 -1.13
C ILE A 17 -3.54 -32.52 -0.89
N ALA A 18 -3.70 -31.36 -0.24
CA ALA A 18 -2.62 -30.39 0.03
C ALA A 18 -1.61 -30.85 1.11
N SER A 19 -1.81 -32.02 1.74
CA SER A 19 -0.94 -32.51 2.82
C SER A 19 0.33 -33.23 2.38
N ILE A 20 0.61 -33.32 1.06
CA ILE A 20 1.78 -34.03 0.51
C ILE A 20 2.57 -33.10 -0.42
N ALA A 21 2.98 -31.94 0.06
CA ALA A 21 4.07 -31.20 -0.55
C ALA A 21 5.35 -31.57 0.22
N ALA A 22 6.17 -32.43 -0.37
CA ALA A 22 7.50 -32.71 0.15
C ALA A 22 8.29 -31.40 0.22
N ALA A 23 8.79 -31.06 1.40
CA ALA A 23 9.76 -30.00 1.59
C ALA A 23 10.99 -30.37 0.74
N ALA A 24 11.26 -29.62 -0.32
CA ALA A 24 12.58 -29.61 -0.92
C ALA A 24 13.54 -29.12 0.18
N GLU A 25 14.65 -29.78 0.37
CA GLU A 25 15.75 -29.29 1.23
C GLU A 25 16.18 -27.94 0.62
N SER A 26 15.75 -26.86 1.26
CA SER A 26 16.28 -25.52 0.97
C SER A 26 17.71 -25.43 1.48
N GLU A 27 18.64 -24.94 0.68
CA GLU A 27 19.96 -24.48 1.18
C GLU A 27 19.67 -23.58 2.39
N SER A 28 20.24 -23.93 3.54
CA SER A 28 20.00 -23.18 4.79
C SER A 28 20.91 -21.96 4.79
N TRP A 29 20.41 -20.85 4.26
CA TRP A 29 21.08 -19.56 4.39
C TRP A 29 21.05 -19.12 5.85
N SER A 30 22.22 -18.87 6.46
CA SER A 30 22.31 -18.36 7.82
C SER A 30 23.41 -17.33 7.97
N VAL A 31 23.14 -16.29 8.72
CA VAL A 31 24.12 -15.27 9.17
C VAL A 31 24.02 -15.15 10.68
N ARG A 32 25.14 -14.91 11.35
CA ARG A 32 25.17 -14.85 12.81
C ARG A 32 25.46 -13.44 13.30
N ALA A 33 24.56 -12.86 14.09
CA ALA A 33 24.77 -11.60 14.78
C ALA A 33 25.83 -11.74 15.90
N ALA A 34 26.58 -10.68 16.14
CA ALA A 34 27.46 -10.55 17.29
C ALA A 34 26.88 -9.58 18.32
N ARG A 35 26.85 -10.00 19.59
CA ARG A 35 26.51 -9.08 20.68
C ARG A 35 27.67 -8.17 20.99
N VAL A 36 27.42 -6.87 21.09
CA VAL A 36 28.43 -5.86 21.40
C VAL A 36 28.16 -5.19 22.73
N GLY A 37 29.23 -4.84 23.44
CA GLY A 37 29.14 -4.08 24.70
C GLY A 37 29.18 -2.58 24.50
N THR A 38 29.71 -2.13 23.36
CA THR A 38 29.68 -0.73 22.92
C THR A 38 29.09 -0.72 21.52
N PRO A 39 27.96 -0.01 21.31
CA PRO A 39 27.34 0.06 20.00
C PRO A 39 28.24 0.77 18.99
N PRO A 40 28.12 0.44 17.67
CA PRO A 40 28.75 1.24 16.62
C PRO A 40 28.18 2.65 16.59
N VAL A 41 28.94 3.60 16.11
CA VAL A 41 28.46 4.95 15.86
C VAL A 41 27.91 5.00 14.44
N VAL A 42 26.61 5.26 14.31
CA VAL A 42 25.96 5.30 12.99
C VAL A 42 26.34 6.62 12.29
N ASP A 43 27.49 6.66 11.65
CA ASP A 43 28.02 7.84 10.92
C ASP A 43 28.49 7.50 9.49
N GLY A 44 28.35 6.24 9.08
CA GLY A 44 28.76 5.72 7.78
C GLY A 44 30.21 5.24 7.74
N VAL A 45 30.93 5.22 8.85
CA VAL A 45 32.32 4.78 8.94
C VAL A 45 32.38 3.42 9.63
N MET A 46 32.74 2.39 8.88
CA MET A 46 32.83 1.01 9.40
C MET A 46 34.03 0.85 10.36
N GLU A 47 33.75 0.87 11.66
CA GLU A 47 34.80 0.63 12.69
C GLU A 47 35.13 -0.87 12.82
N GLU A 48 36.23 -1.16 13.52
CA GLU A 48 36.72 -2.53 13.75
C GLU A 48 35.67 -3.44 14.45
N VAL A 49 34.72 -2.87 15.20
CA VAL A 49 33.67 -3.60 15.88
C VAL A 49 32.75 -4.39 14.92
N TRP A 50 32.61 -3.95 13.69
CA TRP A 50 31.80 -4.63 12.68
C TRP A 50 32.38 -5.98 12.25
N PHE A 51 33.66 -6.12 12.21
CA PHE A 51 34.36 -7.29 11.63
C PHE A 51 34.55 -8.46 12.61
N GLN A 52 33.66 -8.57 13.60
CA GLN A 52 33.76 -9.62 14.62
C GLN A 52 33.25 -10.99 14.16
N ARG A 53 32.49 -11.03 13.08
CA ARG A 53 31.89 -12.25 12.49
C ARG A 53 32.02 -12.23 10.97
N GLU A 54 31.90 -13.42 10.39
CA GLU A 54 31.81 -13.54 8.94
C GLU A 54 30.53 -12.85 8.44
N PRO A 55 30.61 -12.06 7.37
CA PRO A 55 29.47 -11.37 6.79
C PRO A 55 28.56 -12.32 5.99
N ALA A 56 27.32 -11.93 5.80
CA ALA A 56 26.52 -12.42 4.69
C ALA A 56 27.04 -11.80 3.39
N ARG A 57 27.20 -12.63 2.34
CA ARG A 57 27.70 -12.20 1.03
C ARG A 57 26.61 -12.35 -0.01
N LEU A 58 26.34 -11.27 -0.76
CA LEU A 58 25.40 -11.27 -1.86
C LEU A 58 26.14 -11.70 -3.14
N GLU A 59 26.09 -12.96 -3.45
CA GLU A 59 26.91 -13.56 -4.51
C GLU A 59 26.17 -13.78 -5.82
N ARG A 60 24.83 -13.66 -5.82
CA ARG A 60 23.98 -14.04 -6.96
C ARG A 60 23.07 -12.92 -7.42
N GLN A 61 22.94 -12.82 -8.71
CA GLN A 61 22.00 -11.90 -9.36
C GLN A 61 20.58 -12.46 -9.33
N PHE A 62 19.62 -11.54 -9.11
CA PHE A 62 18.23 -11.75 -9.42
C PHE A 62 17.91 -11.20 -10.82
N ARG A 63 18.49 -10.04 -11.15
CA ARG A 63 18.46 -9.39 -12.46
C ARG A 63 19.84 -8.85 -12.81
N PRO A 64 20.18 -8.75 -14.10
CA PRO A 64 19.39 -9.16 -15.27
C PRO A 64 19.38 -10.67 -15.52
N ALA A 65 20.27 -11.43 -14.89
CA ALA A 65 20.46 -12.86 -15.16
C ALA A 65 20.32 -13.69 -13.86
N LEU A 66 19.16 -14.25 -13.62
CA LEU A 66 18.85 -15.00 -12.40
C LEU A 66 19.84 -16.14 -12.13
N GLY A 67 20.49 -16.10 -10.95
CA GLY A 67 21.41 -17.11 -10.48
C GLY A 67 22.86 -16.97 -10.97
N GLU A 68 23.15 -16.03 -11.88
CA GLU A 68 24.52 -15.71 -12.29
C GLU A 68 25.27 -15.02 -11.13
N ALA A 69 26.59 -14.99 -11.22
CA ALA A 69 27.43 -14.34 -10.19
C ALA A 69 27.17 -12.82 -10.15
N ALA A 70 27.19 -12.27 -8.96
CA ALA A 70 27.14 -10.82 -8.77
C ALA A 70 28.37 -10.16 -9.43
N ALA A 71 28.17 -9.00 -10.07
CA ALA A 71 29.26 -8.27 -10.73
C ALA A 71 30.11 -7.46 -9.74
N ALA A 72 29.63 -7.21 -8.54
CA ALA A 72 30.38 -6.55 -7.47
C ALA A 72 30.05 -7.19 -6.11
N ASP A 73 31.08 -7.32 -5.27
CA ASP A 73 30.94 -7.91 -3.95
C ASP A 73 30.12 -7.01 -3.01
N THR A 74 29.33 -7.65 -2.17
CA THR A 74 28.56 -6.98 -1.12
C THR A 74 28.61 -7.81 0.15
N GLU A 75 28.99 -7.19 1.24
CA GLU A 75 29.12 -7.80 2.55
C GLU A 75 28.18 -7.13 3.55
N VAL A 76 27.49 -7.94 4.36
CA VAL A 76 26.57 -7.47 5.39
C VAL A 76 26.98 -8.06 6.73
N TYR A 77 27.28 -7.21 7.66
CA TYR A 77 27.62 -7.55 9.05
C TYR A 77 26.45 -7.25 9.96
N VAL A 78 26.21 -8.10 10.96
CA VAL A 78 25.08 -7.91 11.87
C VAL A 78 25.56 -7.91 13.32
N LEU A 79 25.27 -6.84 14.03
CA LEU A 79 25.56 -6.65 15.45
C LEU A 79 24.25 -6.38 16.22
N TYR A 80 24.28 -6.56 17.54
CA TYR A 80 23.18 -6.15 18.40
C TYR A 80 23.65 -5.86 19.82
N ASP A 81 22.86 -5.08 20.55
CA ASP A 81 22.98 -4.82 21.97
C ASP A 81 21.60 -4.78 22.65
N ASP A 82 21.50 -4.17 23.83
CA ASP A 82 20.24 -4.05 24.56
C ASP A 82 19.30 -2.97 23.99
N GLU A 83 19.76 -2.12 23.06
CA GLU A 83 18.98 -0.99 22.52
C GLU A 83 18.54 -1.25 21.08
N ALA A 84 19.37 -1.89 20.25
CA ALA A 84 19.12 -2.00 18.82
C ALA A 84 19.73 -3.26 18.16
N LEU A 85 19.25 -3.55 16.97
CA LEU A 85 19.84 -4.41 15.96
C LEU A 85 20.54 -3.53 14.93
N TYR A 86 21.80 -3.84 14.59
CA TYR A 86 22.63 -3.05 13.71
C TYR A 86 23.00 -3.83 12.45
N PHE A 87 22.99 -3.17 11.29
CA PHE A 87 23.46 -3.71 10.02
C PHE A 87 24.54 -2.82 9.44
N GLY A 88 25.71 -3.40 9.16
CA GLY A 88 26.84 -2.72 8.51
C GLY A 88 27.07 -3.28 7.12
N TRP A 89 27.13 -2.42 6.12
CA TRP A 89 27.23 -2.79 4.72
C TRP A 89 28.53 -2.29 4.10
N VAL A 90 29.21 -3.18 3.38
CA VAL A 90 30.32 -2.84 2.49
C VAL A 90 29.92 -3.18 1.07
N CYS A 91 29.65 -2.15 0.28
CA CYS A 91 29.18 -2.26 -1.10
C CYS A 91 30.29 -1.90 -2.07
N HIS A 92 31.07 -2.90 -2.51
CA HIS A 92 32.14 -2.67 -3.47
C HIS A 92 31.60 -2.13 -4.80
N GLU A 93 32.33 -1.17 -5.38
CA GLU A 93 31.92 -0.52 -6.62
C GLU A 93 33.13 0.06 -7.34
N ASP A 94 33.31 -0.34 -8.61
CA ASP A 94 34.42 0.13 -9.44
C ASP A 94 34.20 1.56 -9.94
N ASP A 95 32.94 1.96 -10.16
CA ASP A 95 32.56 3.30 -10.65
C ASP A 95 31.73 4.07 -9.61
N LEU A 96 32.37 4.54 -8.56
CA LEU A 96 31.73 5.36 -7.53
C LEU A 96 31.16 6.69 -8.06
N ALA A 97 31.68 7.19 -9.18
CA ALA A 97 31.16 8.43 -9.81
C ALA A 97 29.84 8.18 -10.55
N GLY A 98 29.59 6.93 -10.94
CA GLY A 98 28.35 6.50 -11.60
C GLY A 98 27.21 6.18 -10.64
N LEU A 99 27.39 6.25 -9.31
CA LEU A 99 26.33 5.99 -8.34
C LEU A 99 25.13 6.92 -8.51
N VAL A 100 23.94 6.36 -8.55
CA VAL A 100 22.67 7.06 -8.79
C VAL A 100 21.82 7.06 -7.50
N ALA A 101 21.27 8.22 -7.14
CA ALA A 101 20.24 8.35 -6.11
C ALA A 101 19.19 9.36 -6.61
N CYS A 102 18.01 8.86 -6.92
CA CYS A 102 16.86 9.63 -7.39
C CYS A 102 15.91 9.94 -6.24
N ALA A 103 15.77 9.01 -5.28
CA ALA A 103 15.06 9.28 -4.05
C ALA A 103 15.88 10.26 -3.19
N THR A 104 15.24 11.35 -2.80
CA THR A 104 15.86 12.43 -2.02
C THR A 104 15.09 12.77 -0.77
N VAL A 105 13.92 12.20 -0.60
CA VAL A 105 13.05 12.34 0.56
C VAL A 105 12.70 10.97 1.12
N ARG A 106 12.52 10.86 2.42
CA ARG A 106 12.09 9.62 3.08
C ARG A 106 10.81 9.09 2.45
N ASP A 107 10.69 7.77 2.40
CA ASP A 107 9.56 7.00 1.87
C ASP A 107 9.31 7.17 0.36
N MET A 108 10.26 7.75 -0.36
CA MET A 108 10.28 7.67 -1.80
C MET A 108 10.84 6.31 -2.23
N PHE A 109 10.14 5.62 -3.13
CA PHE A 109 10.53 4.28 -3.57
C PHE A 109 11.86 4.29 -4.34
N MET A 110 12.78 3.35 -4.01
CA MET A 110 14.19 3.41 -4.39
C MET A 110 14.63 2.38 -5.44
N ASN A 111 13.71 1.70 -6.14
CA ASN A 111 14.06 0.68 -7.14
C ASN A 111 14.87 1.21 -8.35
N ASN A 112 15.15 2.49 -8.37
CA ASN A 112 15.93 3.18 -9.39
C ASN A 112 17.19 3.86 -8.84
N ASP A 113 17.58 3.52 -7.63
CA ASP A 113 18.75 4.03 -6.94
C ASP A 113 19.79 2.93 -6.80
N ASP A 114 21.04 3.32 -6.58
CA ASP A 114 22.01 2.45 -5.91
C ASP A 114 21.62 2.42 -4.44
N CYS A 115 21.01 1.32 -4.02
CA CYS A 115 20.49 1.16 -2.66
C CYS A 115 20.66 -0.26 -2.15
N ILE A 116 20.51 -0.40 -0.87
CA ILE A 116 20.47 -1.67 -0.13
C ILE A 116 19.13 -1.81 0.56
N ASP A 117 18.81 -3.05 0.88
CA ASP A 117 17.54 -3.40 1.50
C ASP A 117 17.71 -4.53 2.51
N VAL A 118 17.16 -4.34 3.70
CA VAL A 118 17.04 -5.36 4.75
C VAL A 118 15.57 -5.65 4.97
N MET A 119 15.16 -6.85 4.64
CA MET A 119 13.83 -7.35 4.99
C MET A 119 13.95 -8.28 6.20
N LEU A 120 13.20 -8.00 7.26
CA LEU A 120 13.33 -8.67 8.56
C LEU A 120 12.00 -9.26 9.03
N ASP A 121 11.88 -10.59 9.05
CA ASP A 121 10.83 -11.32 9.77
C ASP A 121 11.25 -11.47 11.24
N ALA A 122 10.99 -10.45 12.01
CA ALA A 122 11.36 -10.40 13.42
C ALA A 122 10.52 -11.34 14.30
N ASN A 123 9.36 -11.76 13.82
CA ASN A 123 8.48 -12.70 14.50
C ASN A 123 8.77 -14.17 14.17
N ASN A 124 9.60 -14.43 13.15
CA ASN A 124 9.83 -15.76 12.58
C ASN A 124 8.51 -16.45 12.21
N ASP A 125 7.64 -15.69 11.56
CA ASP A 125 6.30 -16.15 11.21
C ASP A 125 6.16 -16.60 9.77
N LEU A 126 7.17 -16.35 8.94
CA LEU A 126 7.22 -16.70 7.52
C LEU A 126 6.09 -16.04 6.71
N GLN A 127 5.50 -14.96 7.21
CA GLN A 127 4.35 -14.28 6.61
C GLN A 127 4.51 -12.77 6.63
N SER A 128 5.11 -12.20 7.66
CA SER A 128 5.27 -10.76 7.82
C SER A 128 6.73 -10.37 7.95
N ALA A 129 7.08 -9.25 7.37
CA ALA A 129 8.43 -8.70 7.49
C ALA A 129 8.38 -7.17 7.51
N TYR A 130 9.38 -6.58 8.15
CA TYR A 130 9.73 -5.18 8.00
C TYR A 130 10.68 -5.02 6.83
N ASP A 131 10.62 -3.86 6.19
CA ASP A 131 11.40 -3.49 5.03
C ASP A 131 12.16 -2.19 5.32
N PHE A 132 13.50 -2.19 5.14
CA PHE A 132 14.36 -1.05 5.43
C PHE A 132 15.33 -0.83 4.28
N MET A 133 15.06 0.17 3.43
CA MET A 133 15.95 0.52 2.33
C MET A 133 16.73 1.80 2.62
N VAL A 134 17.97 1.83 2.14
CA VAL A 134 18.82 3.02 2.19
C VAL A 134 19.56 3.18 0.87
N ASN A 135 19.47 4.35 0.24
CA ASN A 135 20.33 4.62 -0.91
C ASN A 135 21.71 5.14 -0.48
N TRP A 136 22.65 5.18 -1.40
CA TRP A 136 24.02 5.59 -1.10
C TRP A 136 24.18 7.02 -0.55
N ARG A 137 23.12 7.85 -0.63
CA ARG A 137 23.08 9.19 -0.02
C ARG A 137 22.45 9.22 1.36
N GLY A 138 22.06 8.06 1.91
CA GLY A 138 21.46 7.96 3.24
C GLY A 138 19.97 8.25 3.30
N VAL A 139 19.29 8.37 2.16
CA VAL A 139 17.84 8.50 2.14
C VAL A 139 17.22 7.16 2.52
N LYS A 140 16.22 7.20 3.41
CA LYS A 140 15.58 6.03 3.99
C LYS A 140 14.18 5.79 3.41
N TYR A 141 13.84 4.53 3.24
CA TYR A 141 12.49 4.06 3.00
C TYR A 141 12.20 2.93 3.98
N ASP A 142 11.03 2.89 4.56
CA ASP A 142 10.60 1.78 5.38
C ASP A 142 9.15 1.37 5.10
N GLY A 143 8.89 0.08 5.27
CA GLY A 143 7.60 -0.52 5.02
C GLY A 143 7.39 -1.80 5.81
N SER A 144 6.32 -2.49 5.53
CA SER A 144 6.06 -3.83 6.04
C SER A 144 5.33 -4.69 5.01
N PHE A 145 5.60 -5.98 5.05
CA PHE A 145 4.93 -6.99 4.23
C PHE A 145 4.04 -7.88 5.09
N ALA A 146 2.98 -8.39 4.49
CA ALA A 146 2.09 -9.37 5.09
C ALA A 146 1.69 -10.43 4.07
N GLN A 147 1.15 -11.56 4.53
CA GLN A 147 0.66 -12.66 3.70
C GLN A 147 1.72 -13.18 2.71
N ASP A 148 2.95 -13.39 3.19
CA ASP A 148 4.08 -13.85 2.39
C ASP A 148 4.37 -12.90 1.20
N SER A 149 4.26 -11.58 1.45
CA SER A 149 4.49 -10.45 0.52
C SER A 149 3.37 -10.16 -0.48
N GLU A 150 2.20 -10.74 -0.34
CA GLU A 150 1.06 -10.35 -1.20
C GLU A 150 0.45 -8.99 -0.82
N VAL A 151 0.67 -8.56 0.42
CA VAL A 151 0.20 -7.29 0.93
C VAL A 151 1.39 -6.54 1.51
N GLY A 152 1.72 -5.44 0.91
CA GLY A 152 2.79 -4.55 1.35
C GLY A 152 2.49 -3.12 0.99
N GLY A 153 3.18 -2.20 1.63
CA GLY A 153 3.03 -0.79 1.31
C GLY A 153 3.70 0.14 2.30
N PRO A 154 3.91 1.39 1.92
CA PRO A 154 4.63 2.39 2.70
C PRO A 154 3.85 2.93 3.91
N ALA A 155 2.75 2.31 4.29
CA ALA A 155 1.90 2.79 5.39
C ALA A 155 2.50 2.59 6.80
N TRP A 156 3.58 1.79 6.92
CA TRP A 156 4.28 1.61 8.18
C TRP A 156 5.49 2.54 8.25
N ASN A 157 5.62 3.29 9.33
CA ASN A 157 6.69 4.23 9.58
C ASN A 157 7.42 3.84 10.88
N GLY A 158 8.64 3.34 10.75
CA GLY A 158 9.50 2.96 11.87
C GLY A 158 10.43 4.09 12.32
N TYR A 159 10.85 4.03 13.59
CA TYR A 159 11.97 4.83 14.07
C TYR A 159 13.27 4.02 13.96
N TRP A 160 14.19 4.45 13.12
CA TRP A 160 15.50 3.84 12.92
C TRP A 160 16.46 4.87 12.33
N GLU A 161 17.75 4.59 12.43
CA GLU A 161 18.81 5.47 11.96
C GLU A 161 19.65 4.79 10.90
N ALA A 162 20.16 5.56 9.95
CA ALA A 162 21.13 5.10 8.98
C ALA A 162 22.07 6.23 8.58
N ALA A 163 23.30 5.89 8.28
CA ALA A 163 24.28 6.80 7.72
C ALA A 163 25.10 6.09 6.64
N THR A 164 25.52 6.87 5.63
CA THR A 164 26.28 6.35 4.50
C THR A 164 27.53 7.18 4.26
N SER A 165 28.57 6.54 3.73
CA SER A 165 29.76 7.23 3.24
C SER A 165 30.31 6.57 1.97
N VAL A 166 31.18 7.28 1.28
CA VAL A 166 31.90 6.79 0.11
C VAL A 166 33.38 6.79 0.41
N GLY A 167 34.02 5.61 0.26
CA GLY A 167 35.45 5.41 0.47
C GLY A 167 36.16 4.96 -0.80
N GLU A 168 37.33 4.32 -0.64
CA GLU A 168 38.09 3.80 -1.76
C GLU A 168 37.52 2.46 -2.23
N GLY A 169 36.94 2.43 -3.45
CA GLY A 169 36.43 1.20 -4.08
C GLY A 169 35.13 0.65 -3.48
N ALA A 170 34.47 1.38 -2.58
CA ALA A 170 33.20 0.99 -1.99
C ALA A 170 32.43 2.18 -1.44
N TRP A 171 31.12 2.00 -1.28
CA TRP A 171 30.32 2.83 -0.39
C TRP A 171 29.85 1.99 0.80
N TYR A 172 29.61 2.64 1.91
CA TYR A 172 29.32 2.01 3.20
C TYR A 172 27.97 2.50 3.71
N CYS A 173 27.27 1.65 4.46
CA CYS A 173 26.09 2.04 5.18
C CYS A 173 26.06 1.37 6.55
N GLU A 174 25.73 2.14 7.56
CA GLU A 174 25.42 1.66 8.90
C GLU A 174 23.95 1.95 9.20
N MET A 175 23.26 0.97 9.77
CA MET A 175 21.86 1.04 10.14
C MET A 175 21.71 0.62 11.59
N ALA A 176 20.89 1.35 12.35
CA ALA A 176 20.46 0.97 13.70
C ALA A 176 18.94 0.90 13.76
N VAL A 177 18.41 -0.28 14.06
CA VAL A 177 16.97 -0.52 14.21
C VAL A 177 16.70 -0.81 15.69
N PRO A 178 16.20 0.18 16.47
CA PRO A 178 15.91 0.00 17.89
C PRO A 178 14.86 -1.07 18.13
N TRP A 179 15.03 -1.87 19.17
CA TRP A 179 14.09 -2.93 19.54
C TRP A 179 12.67 -2.41 19.78
N VAL A 180 12.53 -1.14 20.18
CA VAL A 180 11.23 -0.49 20.38
C VAL A 180 10.45 -0.32 19.08
N THR A 181 11.13 -0.32 17.95
CA THR A 181 10.55 -0.21 16.60
C THR A 181 9.95 -1.52 16.14
N LEU A 182 10.60 -2.62 16.50
CA LEU A 182 10.24 -3.95 16.03
C LEU A 182 9.18 -4.61 16.94
N ARG A 183 8.34 -5.41 16.32
CA ARG A 183 7.60 -6.47 16.99
C ARG A 183 8.33 -7.76 16.73
N TYR A 184 8.87 -8.40 17.75
CA TYR A 184 9.70 -9.58 17.61
C TYR A 184 9.35 -10.68 18.60
N ASP A 185 9.60 -11.92 18.20
CA ASP A 185 9.54 -13.08 19.08
C ASP A 185 10.91 -13.31 19.74
N ARG A 186 10.99 -12.96 21.01
CA ARG A 186 12.20 -13.11 21.80
C ARG A 186 12.66 -14.57 21.96
N ASP A 187 11.71 -15.49 21.97
CA ASP A 187 11.94 -16.89 22.29
C ASP A 187 12.15 -17.77 21.05
N ALA A 188 12.04 -17.18 19.84
CA ALA A 188 12.19 -17.91 18.59
C ALA A 188 13.63 -18.40 18.32
N GLY A 189 14.65 -17.78 18.94
CA GLY A 189 16.06 -18.14 18.81
C GLY A 189 16.73 -17.67 17.51
N PHE A 190 15.97 -17.26 16.51
CA PHE A 190 16.43 -16.65 15.26
C PHE A 190 15.31 -15.81 14.65
N MET A 191 15.67 -14.93 13.71
CA MET A 191 14.74 -14.15 12.90
C MET A 191 14.91 -14.52 11.43
N GLY A 192 13.87 -14.35 10.60
CA GLY A 192 14.02 -14.43 9.16
C GLY A 192 14.65 -13.14 8.64
N VAL A 193 15.59 -13.22 7.70
CA VAL A 193 16.21 -12.05 7.09
C VAL A 193 16.51 -12.25 5.62
N GLN A 194 16.36 -11.19 4.83
CA GLN A 194 16.82 -11.10 3.46
C GLN A 194 17.60 -9.82 3.26
N PHE A 195 18.65 -9.89 2.45
CA PHE A 195 19.47 -8.76 2.06
C PHE A 195 19.46 -8.63 0.55
N LEU A 196 19.26 -7.40 0.06
CA LEU A 196 19.29 -7.07 -1.36
C LEU A 196 20.19 -5.85 -1.59
N ARG A 197 20.77 -5.80 -2.78
CA ARG A 197 21.43 -4.60 -3.31
C ARG A 197 20.96 -4.34 -4.72
N PHE A 198 20.65 -3.10 -5.01
CA PHE A 198 20.31 -2.59 -6.34
C PHE A 198 21.49 -1.75 -6.83
N ARG A 199 22.00 -2.08 -8.01
CA ARG A 199 23.06 -1.36 -8.71
C ARG A 199 22.45 -0.73 -9.97
N ARG A 200 22.17 0.56 -9.90
CA ARG A 200 21.42 1.27 -10.93
C ARG A 200 22.13 1.33 -12.30
N PRO A 201 23.44 1.62 -12.40
CA PRO A 201 24.12 1.71 -13.69
C PRO A 201 24.02 0.44 -14.52
N THR A 202 23.99 -0.71 -13.90
CA THR A 202 23.91 -2.04 -14.54
C THR A 202 22.53 -2.68 -14.48
N TYR A 203 21.60 -2.07 -13.71
CA TYR A 203 20.28 -2.66 -13.37
C TYR A 203 20.40 -4.05 -12.74
N GLU A 204 21.47 -4.24 -11.99
CA GLU A 204 21.71 -5.46 -11.28
C GLU A 204 21.01 -5.43 -9.93
N GLU A 205 20.24 -6.46 -9.67
CA GLU A 205 19.69 -6.75 -8.37
C GLU A 205 20.38 -8.02 -7.85
N THR A 206 21.04 -7.92 -6.70
CA THR A 206 21.66 -9.06 -6.02
C THR A 206 20.91 -9.36 -4.73
N PHE A 207 20.96 -10.61 -4.32
CA PHE A 207 20.26 -11.09 -3.13
C PHE A 207 21.10 -12.10 -2.36
N TRP A 208 20.79 -12.26 -1.07
CA TRP A 208 21.47 -13.21 -0.21
C TRP A 208 20.80 -14.58 -0.19
N ALA A 209 19.49 -14.64 0.12
CA ALA A 209 18.75 -15.90 0.25
C ALA A 209 17.57 -15.93 -0.73
N SER A 210 17.42 -17.01 -1.52
CA SER A 210 16.27 -17.20 -2.39
C SER A 210 16.19 -18.62 -2.96
N ASP A 211 15.00 -19.09 -3.16
CA ASP A 211 14.69 -20.31 -3.93
C ASP A 211 14.58 -20.06 -5.45
N GLY A 212 14.97 -18.86 -5.90
CA GLY A 212 14.77 -18.38 -7.27
C GLY A 212 13.37 -17.81 -7.51
N GLY A 213 12.59 -17.58 -6.45
CA GLY A 213 11.28 -16.95 -6.47
C GLY A 213 11.32 -15.42 -6.36
N LEU A 214 10.25 -14.82 -5.86
CA LEU A 214 10.21 -13.41 -5.54
C LEU A 214 11.11 -13.12 -4.35
N LEU A 215 11.91 -12.05 -4.42
CA LEU A 215 12.91 -11.71 -3.41
C LEU A 215 12.32 -11.33 -2.05
N ASN A 216 11.15 -10.73 -2.07
CA ASN A 216 10.42 -10.30 -0.88
C ASN A 216 9.54 -11.39 -0.25
N ARG A 217 9.64 -12.63 -0.71
CA ARG A 217 8.85 -13.72 -0.18
C ARG A 217 9.35 -14.17 1.18
N VAL A 218 8.63 -13.80 2.24
CA VAL A 218 9.06 -13.97 3.64
C VAL A 218 9.35 -15.44 3.99
N SER A 219 8.58 -16.37 3.45
CA SER A 219 8.77 -17.82 3.70
C SER A 219 10.08 -18.38 3.12
N THR A 220 10.81 -17.61 2.29
CA THR A 220 12.10 -18.01 1.70
C THR A 220 13.30 -17.27 2.30
N PHE A 221 13.11 -16.45 3.31
CA PHE A 221 14.18 -15.72 3.97
C PHE A 221 15.18 -16.68 4.62
N GLY A 222 16.45 -16.25 4.67
CA GLY A 222 17.49 -16.90 5.46
C GLY A 222 17.32 -16.63 6.94
N ARG A 223 18.19 -17.23 7.75
CA ARG A 223 18.15 -17.14 9.22
C ARG A 223 19.18 -16.17 9.76
N LEU A 224 18.74 -15.24 10.58
CA LEU A 224 19.59 -14.42 11.43
C LEU A 224 19.68 -15.09 12.80
N GLU A 225 20.81 -15.73 13.08
CA GLU A 225 21.08 -16.50 14.29
C GLU A 225 21.95 -15.70 15.28
N GLY A 226 22.12 -16.24 16.51
CA GLY A 226 22.99 -15.67 17.53
C GLY A 226 22.36 -14.54 18.34
N LEU A 227 21.06 -14.35 18.21
CA LEU A 227 20.30 -13.40 19.01
C LEU A 227 19.93 -14.04 20.35
N GLU A 228 20.75 -13.77 21.36
CA GLU A 228 20.59 -14.30 22.70
C GLU A 228 20.24 -13.17 23.69
N ASP A 229 19.44 -13.46 24.71
CA ASP A 229 19.08 -12.52 25.78
C ASP A 229 18.55 -11.17 25.26
N LEU A 230 17.67 -11.20 24.25
CA LEU A 230 17.06 -9.99 23.73
C LEU A 230 16.29 -9.23 24.83
N PRO A 231 16.28 -7.88 24.80
CA PRO A 231 15.60 -7.07 25.81
C PRO A 231 14.11 -7.37 25.84
N ARG A 232 13.47 -7.13 26.95
CA ARG A 232 12.00 -7.21 27.02
C ARG A 232 11.41 -5.99 26.33
N PRO A 233 10.48 -6.17 25.38
CA PRO A 233 9.76 -5.06 24.80
C PRO A 233 9.11 -4.19 25.89
N ARG A 234 9.17 -2.87 25.74
CA ARG A 234 8.36 -1.98 26.57
C ARG A 234 6.92 -2.14 26.17
N PRO A 235 6.06 -2.70 27.05
CA PRO A 235 4.77 -3.19 26.61
C PRO A 235 3.74 -2.08 26.37
N PHE A 236 3.93 -0.90 26.96
CA PHE A 236 2.94 0.17 26.95
C PHE A 236 3.45 1.39 26.18
N LYS A 237 2.63 1.89 25.25
CA LYS A 237 2.80 3.19 24.63
C LYS A 237 1.49 4.00 24.79
N PHE A 238 1.64 5.26 25.12
CA PHE A 238 0.55 6.22 25.20
C PHE A 238 0.90 7.40 24.30
N THR A 239 -0.01 7.77 23.42
CA THR A 239 0.19 8.92 22.54
C THR A 239 -0.98 9.89 22.70
N PRO A 240 -0.96 10.77 23.73
CA PRO A 240 -1.87 11.88 23.79
C PRO A 240 -1.60 12.86 22.64
N TYR A 241 -2.65 13.45 22.12
CA TYR A 241 -2.53 14.51 21.12
C TYR A 241 -3.60 15.56 21.31
N ALA A 242 -3.26 16.75 20.82
CA ALA A 242 -4.15 17.88 20.73
C ALA A 242 -4.17 18.39 19.31
N THR A 243 -5.34 18.70 18.81
CA THR A 243 -5.55 19.31 17.51
C THR A 243 -6.37 20.57 17.63
N GLY A 244 -6.10 21.55 16.80
CA GLY A 244 -6.92 22.72 16.61
C GLY A 244 -7.26 22.83 15.13
N ARG A 245 -8.55 22.75 14.80
CA ARG A 245 -9.05 22.97 13.45
C ARG A 245 -9.79 24.29 13.44
N GLY A 246 -9.39 25.19 12.54
CA GLY A 246 -10.14 26.39 12.22
C GLY A 246 -10.65 26.31 10.81
N GLU A 247 -11.92 26.53 10.62
CA GLU A 247 -12.58 26.47 9.32
C GLU A 247 -13.41 27.75 9.11
N GLU A 248 -13.37 28.27 7.89
CA GLU A 248 -14.22 29.36 7.45
C GLU A 248 -14.77 29.02 6.08
N ARG A 249 -16.09 29.00 5.96
CA ARG A 249 -16.81 28.77 4.70
C ARG A 249 -17.40 30.05 4.17
N PHE A 250 -17.44 30.16 2.85
CA PHE A 250 -17.96 31.32 2.16
C PHE A 250 -19.15 30.90 1.30
N THR A 251 -20.29 31.54 1.48
CA THR A 251 -21.42 31.42 0.56
C THR A 251 -21.36 32.56 -0.45
N THR A 252 -21.77 32.29 -1.68
CA THR A 252 -22.00 33.32 -2.71
C THR A 252 -23.44 33.85 -2.58
N PRO A 253 -23.70 34.95 -1.91
CA PRO A 253 -24.95 35.67 -2.12
C PRO A 253 -24.94 36.25 -3.55
N TYR A 254 -26.11 36.46 -4.09
CA TYR A 254 -26.33 36.89 -5.48
C TYR A 254 -25.54 38.15 -5.92
N TYR A 255 -24.87 38.87 -5.01
CA TYR A 255 -24.12 40.11 -5.25
C TYR A 255 -22.88 40.33 -4.35
N GLY A 256 -22.35 39.36 -3.67
CA GLY A 256 -21.17 39.57 -2.82
C GLY A 256 -20.70 38.32 -2.08
N TYR A 257 -19.42 38.34 -1.70
CA TYR A 257 -18.79 37.31 -0.88
C TYR A 257 -18.98 37.68 0.56
N GLU A 258 -19.74 36.92 1.32
CA GLU A 258 -19.79 37.07 2.77
C GLU A 258 -19.44 35.72 3.42
N PRO A 259 -18.55 35.71 4.44
CA PRO A 259 -18.33 34.53 5.27
C PRO A 259 -19.67 34.19 5.94
N THR A 260 -20.03 32.93 5.97
CA THR A 260 -21.29 32.51 6.58
C THR A 260 -21.30 32.72 8.07
N ASP A 261 -20.18 32.39 8.77
CA ASP A 261 -20.13 32.40 10.23
C ASP A 261 -18.76 32.81 10.81
N GLY A 262 -17.78 33.20 9.97
CA GLY A 262 -16.39 33.46 10.39
C GLY A 262 -15.63 32.19 10.75
N TRP A 263 -14.45 32.37 11.37
CA TRP A 263 -13.60 31.23 11.77
C TRP A 263 -14.21 30.49 12.96
N GLU A 264 -14.61 29.23 12.75
CA GLU A 264 -14.93 28.30 13.82
C GLU A 264 -13.67 27.56 14.24
N LEU A 265 -13.28 27.68 15.51
CA LEU A 265 -12.12 26.96 16.06
C LEU A 265 -12.60 25.76 16.88
N GLU A 266 -12.29 24.58 16.42
CA GLU A 266 -12.61 23.32 17.09
C GLU A 266 -11.36 22.69 17.69
N PRO A 267 -11.11 22.83 18.99
CA PRO A 267 -10.08 22.06 19.66
C PRO A 267 -10.56 20.64 19.91
N ARG A 268 -9.75 19.66 19.57
CA ARG A 268 -10.00 18.24 19.87
C ARG A 268 -8.80 17.66 20.62
N TYR A 269 -9.06 16.73 21.53
CA TYR A 269 -8.05 16.03 22.31
C TYR A 269 -8.33 14.56 22.20
N GLY A 270 -7.30 13.78 21.98
CA GLY A 270 -7.44 12.34 21.87
C GLY A 270 -6.26 11.60 22.49
N LEU A 271 -6.39 10.29 22.53
CA LEU A 271 -5.40 9.42 23.13
C LEU A 271 -5.37 8.10 22.37
N ASP A 272 -4.19 7.72 21.91
CA ASP A 272 -3.90 6.37 21.45
C ASP A 272 -3.17 5.61 22.54
N PHE A 273 -3.57 4.37 22.71
CA PHE A 273 -2.98 3.40 23.62
C PHE A 273 -2.54 2.15 22.83
N ASP A 274 -1.31 1.72 23.06
CA ASP A 274 -0.76 0.50 22.47
C ASP A 274 -0.13 -0.34 23.58
N TYR A 275 -0.59 -1.59 23.70
CA TYR A 275 -0.04 -2.61 24.58
C TYR A 275 0.46 -3.77 23.76
N ARG A 276 1.71 -4.17 23.95
CA ARG A 276 2.35 -5.29 23.25
C ARG A 276 2.92 -6.29 24.23
N ALA A 277 2.44 -7.52 24.17
CA ALA A 277 2.98 -8.66 24.91
C ALA A 277 3.71 -9.61 23.94
N GLY A 278 4.88 -9.19 23.46
CA GLY A 278 5.63 -9.91 22.44
C GLY A 278 4.89 -10.03 21.10
N ALA A 279 5.15 -11.09 20.34
CA ALA A 279 4.44 -11.42 19.11
C ALA A 279 3.01 -11.93 19.37
N ALA A 280 2.74 -12.46 20.56
CA ALA A 280 1.49 -13.15 20.86
C ALA A 280 0.27 -12.22 20.89
N VAL A 281 0.40 -11.02 21.45
CA VAL A 281 -0.74 -10.10 21.66
C VAL A 281 -0.33 -8.66 21.45
N SER A 282 -1.10 -7.94 20.64
CA SER A 282 -1.09 -6.49 20.57
C SER A 282 -2.50 -5.96 20.77
N VAL A 283 -2.67 -5.01 21.66
CA VAL A 283 -3.93 -4.32 21.92
C VAL A 283 -3.73 -2.84 21.62
N LYS A 284 -4.54 -2.31 20.72
CA LYS A 284 -4.58 -0.88 20.44
C LYS A 284 -5.96 -0.34 20.75
N ALA A 285 -6.00 0.83 21.35
CA ALA A 285 -7.23 1.56 21.57
C ALA A 285 -7.03 3.02 21.22
N THR A 286 -8.09 3.65 20.75
CA THR A 286 -8.10 5.06 20.42
C THR A 286 -9.38 5.71 20.95
N VAL A 287 -9.26 6.93 21.43
CA VAL A 287 -10.39 7.76 21.85
C VAL A 287 -10.29 9.07 21.12
N LEU A 288 -11.37 9.44 20.42
CA LEU A 288 -11.44 10.61 19.56
C LEU A 288 -10.22 10.71 18.64
N PRO A 289 -9.94 9.67 17.83
CA PRO A 289 -8.76 9.65 16.98
C PRO A 289 -8.76 10.86 16.06
N ASP A 290 -7.55 11.33 15.79
CA ASP A 290 -7.37 12.47 14.91
C ASP A 290 -7.62 12.07 13.44
N TYR A 291 -8.60 12.70 12.82
CA TYR A 291 -8.97 12.54 11.42
C TYR A 291 -8.43 13.63 10.51
N ALA A 292 -7.74 14.60 11.08
CA ALA A 292 -7.15 15.62 10.26
C ALA A 292 -6.12 14.96 9.33
N TYR A 293 -6.48 14.92 8.08
CA TYR A 293 -5.61 14.46 7.02
C TYR A 293 -4.41 15.40 6.96
N ILE A 294 -3.26 14.87 7.29
CA ILE A 294 -2.00 15.62 7.20
C ILE A 294 -1.68 15.96 5.74
N GLU A 295 -2.25 15.22 4.83
CA GLU A 295 -2.10 15.40 3.39
C GLU A 295 -3.45 15.25 2.69
N ALA A 296 -3.86 16.27 1.96
CA ALA A 296 -5.02 16.18 1.08
C ALA A 296 -4.84 15.04 0.08
N ASP A 297 -5.88 14.28 -0.15
CA ASP A 297 -5.86 13.28 -1.20
C ASP A 297 -5.70 13.97 -2.56
N PRO A 298 -4.90 13.43 -3.50
CA PRO A 298 -4.73 14.04 -4.81
C PRO A 298 -6.08 14.13 -5.53
N ALA A 299 -6.32 15.24 -6.21
CA ALA A 299 -7.49 15.37 -7.06
C ALA A 299 -7.43 14.33 -8.18
N GLN A 300 -8.43 13.50 -8.28
CA GLN A 300 -8.56 12.46 -9.30
C GLN A 300 -9.77 12.75 -10.18
N ILE A 301 -9.62 12.50 -11.48
CA ILE A 301 -10.77 12.46 -12.39
C ILE A 301 -11.17 10.99 -12.51
N THR A 302 -12.44 10.71 -12.26
CA THR A 302 -13.06 9.48 -12.75
C THR A 302 -14.00 9.82 -13.89
N ILE A 303 -13.80 9.17 -15.02
CA ILE A 303 -14.74 9.19 -16.13
C ILE A 303 -15.85 8.16 -15.84
N GLU A 304 -15.59 7.22 -14.94
CA GLU A 304 -16.53 6.20 -14.49
C GLU A 304 -17.43 6.74 -13.37
N PRO A 305 -18.73 6.47 -13.38
CA PRO A 305 -19.66 6.92 -12.34
C PRO A 305 -19.58 6.04 -11.08
N THR A 306 -18.39 5.82 -10.55
CA THR A 306 -18.12 4.93 -9.42
C THR A 306 -17.38 5.64 -8.30
N GLU A 307 -17.51 5.13 -7.07
CA GLU A 307 -16.75 5.62 -5.91
C GLU A 307 -15.25 5.33 -6.13
N ILE A 308 -14.40 6.32 -5.84
CA ILE A 308 -12.95 6.17 -5.94
C ILE A 308 -12.42 5.49 -4.68
N TRP A 309 -11.56 4.49 -4.85
CA TRP A 309 -10.82 3.90 -3.74
C TRP A 309 -9.73 4.85 -3.27
N LEU A 310 -9.75 5.17 -1.96
CA LEU A 310 -8.71 5.96 -1.29
C LEU A 310 -7.94 5.07 -0.31
N GLU A 311 -6.63 5.15 -0.33
CA GLU A 311 -5.77 4.41 0.58
C GLU A 311 -5.92 4.89 2.03
N GLU A 312 -5.90 3.96 2.99
CA GLU A 312 -5.94 4.28 4.42
C GLU A 312 -4.57 4.79 4.90
N LYS A 313 -4.56 5.93 5.57
CA LYS A 313 -3.34 6.58 6.08
C LYS A 313 -3.30 6.69 7.61
N ARG A 314 -4.40 6.38 8.30
CA ARG A 314 -4.52 6.54 9.76
C ARG A 314 -3.81 5.41 10.50
N PRO A 315 -2.84 5.69 11.40
CA PRO A 315 -2.03 4.66 12.08
C PRO A 315 -2.84 3.63 12.85
N PHE A 316 -3.97 4.03 13.43
CA PHE A 316 -4.86 3.08 14.11
C PHE A 316 -5.33 1.95 13.17
N PHE A 317 -5.56 2.20 11.90
CA PHE A 317 -5.98 1.20 10.93
C PHE A 317 -4.82 0.53 10.22
N THR A 318 -3.76 1.26 9.87
CA THR A 318 -2.66 0.72 9.07
C THR A 318 -1.75 -0.23 9.85
N GLU A 319 -1.51 0.01 11.14
CA GLU A 319 -0.72 -0.90 11.95
C GLU A 319 -1.49 -2.16 12.35
N GLY A 320 -0.92 -3.36 12.13
CA GLY A 320 -1.56 -4.65 12.44
C GLY A 320 -2.71 -5.01 11.49
N PHE A 321 -2.70 -4.39 10.35
CA PHE A 321 -3.67 -4.54 9.29
C PHE A 321 -3.60 -5.91 8.61
N GLU A 322 -2.41 -6.50 8.57
CA GLU A 322 -2.14 -7.82 8.06
C GLU A 322 -3.02 -8.93 8.71
N PHE A 323 -3.52 -8.68 9.92
CA PHE A 323 -4.41 -9.62 10.61
C PHE A 323 -5.86 -9.59 10.12
N PHE A 324 -6.27 -8.57 9.34
CA PHE A 324 -7.68 -8.38 8.96
C PHE A 324 -7.99 -8.69 7.49
N ASP A 325 -6.99 -8.78 6.63
CA ASP A 325 -7.12 -8.94 5.18
C ASP A 325 -7.90 -7.81 4.48
N ASN A 326 -7.21 -7.05 3.69
CA ASN A 326 -7.52 -5.70 3.22
C ASN A 326 -8.69 -5.55 2.28
N TYR A 327 -8.97 -6.54 1.49
CA TYR A 327 -9.91 -6.36 0.38
C TYR A 327 -11.33 -6.04 0.83
N PHE A 328 -11.68 -6.37 2.07
CA PHE A 328 -13.05 -6.27 2.55
C PHE A 328 -13.25 -5.29 3.71
N LEU A 329 -12.20 -4.59 4.14
CA LEU A 329 -12.29 -3.58 5.18
C LEU A 329 -11.92 -2.20 4.60
N TYR A 330 -12.92 -1.39 4.25
CA TYR A 330 -12.72 -0.04 3.74
C TYR A 330 -12.99 1.01 4.82
N THR A 331 -11.99 1.26 5.62
CA THR A 331 -12.07 2.12 6.81
C THR A 331 -12.22 3.60 6.50
N ARG A 332 -11.89 4.05 5.28
CA ARG A 332 -12.05 5.44 4.82
C ARG A 332 -13.51 5.96 4.86
N ARG A 333 -14.48 5.05 4.94
CA ARG A 333 -15.90 5.41 5.13
C ARG A 333 -16.23 5.87 6.55
N PHE A 334 -15.37 5.58 7.54
CA PHE A 334 -15.55 5.98 8.93
C PHE A 334 -14.92 7.36 9.11
N THR A 335 -15.72 8.41 9.17
CA THR A 335 -15.24 9.79 9.21
C THR A 335 -15.19 10.36 10.62
N GLU A 336 -16.20 10.15 11.45
CA GLU A 336 -16.28 10.70 12.81
C GLU A 336 -16.29 9.56 13.85
N ILE A 337 -15.08 9.06 14.21
CA ILE A 337 -14.95 7.99 15.21
C ILE A 337 -14.88 8.56 16.62
N GLY A 338 -15.74 8.09 17.52
CA GLY A 338 -15.70 8.42 18.95
C GLY A 338 -14.66 7.60 19.71
N GLY A 339 -14.44 6.35 19.26
CA GLY A 339 -13.44 5.48 19.83
C GLY A 339 -13.37 4.15 19.10
N GLY A 340 -12.25 3.47 19.27
CA GLY A 340 -12.04 2.14 18.72
C GLY A 340 -11.04 1.34 19.53
N ALA A 341 -11.14 0.03 19.41
CA ALA A 341 -10.17 -0.90 19.99
C ALA A 341 -9.89 -2.02 19.00
N LYS A 342 -8.66 -2.49 18.96
CA LYS A 342 -8.30 -3.70 18.23
C LYS A 342 -7.33 -4.57 19.02
N VAL A 343 -7.48 -5.86 18.84
CA VAL A 343 -6.58 -6.88 19.38
C VAL A 343 -6.08 -7.69 18.19
N THR A 344 -4.79 -7.83 18.06
CA THR A 344 -4.17 -8.67 17.05
C THR A 344 -3.10 -9.53 17.66
N GLY A 345 -2.84 -10.67 17.07
CA GLY A 345 -1.79 -11.55 17.60
C GLY A 345 -1.71 -12.89 16.90
N ARG A 346 -0.77 -13.69 17.41
CA ARG A 346 -0.45 -15.00 16.86
C ARG A 346 -0.30 -16.03 17.98
N ALA A 347 -0.80 -17.22 17.75
CA ALA A 347 -0.63 -18.37 18.62
C ALA A 347 -0.16 -19.58 17.78
N GLY A 348 1.14 -19.80 17.71
CA GLY A 348 1.75 -20.75 16.80
C GLY A 348 1.44 -20.37 15.33
N ARG A 349 0.70 -21.23 14.62
CA ARG A 349 0.28 -21.02 13.24
C ARG A 349 -1.08 -20.34 13.08
N PHE A 350 -1.71 -19.95 14.17
CA PHE A 350 -3.00 -19.25 14.15
C PHE A 350 -2.78 -17.76 14.34
N ASN A 351 -3.26 -16.97 13.41
CA ASN A 351 -3.37 -15.53 13.51
C ASN A 351 -4.78 -15.17 13.95
N TYR A 352 -4.91 -14.11 14.73
CA TYR A 352 -6.22 -13.61 15.14
C TYR A 352 -6.23 -12.08 15.19
N GLY A 353 -7.36 -11.52 14.81
CA GLY A 353 -7.63 -10.08 14.87
C GLY A 353 -9.07 -9.84 15.28
N ALA A 354 -9.27 -8.86 16.14
CA ALA A 354 -10.58 -8.33 16.48
C ALA A 354 -10.51 -6.80 16.47
N LEU A 355 -11.51 -6.16 15.88
CA LEU A 355 -11.63 -4.70 15.76
C LEU A 355 -13.05 -4.31 16.16
N ASP A 356 -13.19 -3.26 16.97
CA ASP A 356 -14.44 -2.62 17.30
C ASP A 356 -14.29 -1.09 17.16
N ILE A 357 -15.26 -0.44 16.51
CA ILE A 357 -15.28 0.99 16.23
C ILE A 357 -16.64 1.54 16.54
N LYS A 358 -16.68 2.62 17.31
CA LYS A 358 -17.88 3.40 17.60
C LYS A 358 -17.80 4.76 16.91
N LEU A 359 -18.76 5.06 16.03
CA LEU A 359 -18.88 6.35 15.38
C LEU A 359 -19.62 7.37 16.25
N LEU A 360 -19.31 8.64 16.06
CA LEU A 360 -20.03 9.75 16.70
C LEU A 360 -21.41 9.96 16.02
N LYS A 361 -22.25 10.75 16.67
CA LYS A 361 -23.62 11.02 16.19
C LYS A 361 -23.67 11.94 14.97
N ASP A 362 -22.60 12.64 14.72
CA ASP A 362 -22.41 13.58 13.59
C ASP A 362 -21.69 12.93 12.39
N ASP A 363 -21.38 11.62 12.45
CA ASP A 363 -20.90 10.92 11.26
C ASP A 363 -21.94 10.98 10.14
N PRO A 364 -21.57 11.45 8.94
CA PRO A 364 -22.54 11.74 7.87
C PRO A 364 -23.15 10.47 7.25
N ARG A 365 -22.46 9.33 7.32
CA ARG A 365 -22.94 8.06 6.72
C ARG A 365 -23.57 7.12 7.74
N PHE A 366 -22.97 7.02 8.92
CA PHE A 366 -23.32 6.03 9.93
C PHE A 366 -23.41 6.65 11.33
N PRO A 367 -24.29 7.66 11.55
CA PRO A 367 -24.32 8.40 12.81
C PRO A 367 -24.58 7.52 14.01
N GLY A 368 -23.58 7.46 14.90
CA GLY A 368 -23.64 6.72 16.14
C GLY A 368 -23.61 5.20 16.00
N ASP A 369 -23.25 4.64 14.84
CA ASP A 369 -23.19 3.19 14.63
C ASP A 369 -21.95 2.56 15.25
N ASN A 370 -22.04 1.25 15.46
CA ASN A 370 -20.95 0.41 15.89
C ASN A 370 -20.58 -0.60 14.80
N PHE A 371 -19.30 -0.76 14.57
CA PHE A 371 -18.73 -1.73 13.65
C PHE A 371 -17.80 -2.67 14.38
N ALA A 372 -17.95 -3.96 14.16
CA ALA A 372 -17.11 -4.99 14.75
C ALA A 372 -16.62 -5.97 13.67
N LEU A 373 -15.37 -6.41 13.79
CA LEU A 373 -14.78 -7.43 12.95
C LEU A 373 -13.97 -8.39 13.80
N VAL A 374 -14.07 -9.68 13.52
CA VAL A 374 -13.24 -10.73 14.10
C VAL A 374 -12.74 -11.62 12.97
N ARG A 375 -11.44 -11.85 12.91
CA ARG A 375 -10.80 -12.77 11.97
C ARG A 375 -9.89 -13.75 12.70
N THR A 376 -9.86 -14.97 12.21
CA THR A 376 -8.80 -15.94 12.52
C THR A 376 -8.31 -16.58 11.23
N SER A 377 -7.01 -16.80 11.12
CA SER A 377 -6.42 -17.54 10.02
C SER A 377 -5.38 -18.54 10.50
N PHE A 378 -5.15 -19.54 9.68
CA PHE A 378 -4.20 -20.62 9.93
C PHE A 378 -3.16 -20.63 8.79
N ASP A 379 -1.88 -20.56 9.16
CA ASP A 379 -0.76 -20.64 8.25
C ASP A 379 -0.26 -22.08 8.14
N ALA A 380 -0.52 -22.70 7.01
CA ALA A 380 -0.06 -24.04 6.72
C ALA A 380 1.38 -24.03 6.19
N PRO A 381 2.13 -25.15 6.29
CA PRO A 381 3.46 -25.27 5.69
C PRO A 381 3.44 -24.96 4.19
N GLY A 382 4.52 -24.33 3.68
CA GLY A 382 4.65 -24.01 2.27
C GLY A 382 3.90 -22.73 1.84
N GLY A 383 3.55 -21.83 2.79
CA GLY A 383 2.96 -20.52 2.50
C GLY A 383 1.47 -20.54 2.17
N SER A 384 0.77 -21.66 2.43
CA SER A 384 -0.69 -21.75 2.28
C SER A 384 -1.40 -21.18 3.51
N THR A 385 -2.52 -20.48 3.29
CA THR A 385 -3.28 -19.82 4.37
C THR A 385 -4.78 -20.13 4.27
N PHE A 386 -5.48 -20.16 5.40
CA PHE A 386 -6.92 -20.36 5.47
C PHE A 386 -7.51 -19.46 6.54
N GLY A 387 -8.57 -18.73 6.22
CA GLY A 387 -9.14 -17.72 7.11
C GLY A 387 -10.65 -17.79 7.24
N VAL A 388 -11.13 -17.32 8.38
CA VAL A 388 -12.56 -17.08 8.65
C VAL A 388 -12.69 -15.69 9.26
N THR A 389 -13.63 -14.89 8.72
CA THR A 389 -13.91 -13.54 9.19
C THR A 389 -15.41 -13.36 9.43
N GLY A 390 -15.74 -12.76 10.55
CA GLY A 390 -17.07 -12.24 10.83
C GLY A 390 -16.99 -10.74 11.00
N MET A 391 -17.89 -10.01 10.37
CA MET A 391 -17.99 -8.56 10.54
C MET A 391 -19.44 -8.13 10.64
N GLY A 392 -19.68 -7.05 11.33
CA GLY A 392 -21.04 -6.55 11.51
C GLY A 392 -21.12 -5.08 11.84
N ARG A 393 -22.17 -4.46 11.36
CA ARG A 393 -22.61 -3.12 11.74
C ARG A 393 -23.92 -3.22 12.51
N ARG A 394 -24.09 -2.39 13.54
CA ARG A 394 -25.33 -2.23 14.30
C ARG A 394 -25.67 -0.74 14.42
N GLU A 395 -26.91 -0.44 14.10
CA GLU A 395 -27.48 0.88 14.29
C GLU A 395 -27.84 1.13 15.77
N PHE A 396 -27.55 2.32 16.27
CA PHE A 396 -27.87 2.77 17.63
C PHE A 396 -28.88 3.94 17.64
N GLY A 397 -29.88 3.90 16.75
CA GLY A 397 -31.14 4.63 16.98
C GLY A 397 -31.19 6.10 16.59
N LEU A 398 -30.42 6.53 15.60
CA LEU A 398 -30.51 7.90 15.06
C LEU A 398 -31.11 7.91 13.66
N GLU A 399 -32.06 8.81 13.40
CA GLU A 399 -32.57 9.04 12.05
C GLU A 399 -31.48 9.73 11.21
N VAL A 400 -31.20 9.17 10.03
CA VAL A 400 -30.26 9.74 9.06
C VAL A 400 -31.03 10.59 8.06
N PRO A 401 -30.56 11.79 7.71
CA PRO A 401 -31.12 12.54 6.59
C PRO A 401 -31.12 11.73 5.30
N ALA A 402 -32.18 11.80 4.52
CA ALA A 402 -32.31 11.07 3.25
C ALA A 402 -31.17 11.34 2.27
N GLU A 403 -30.58 12.53 2.33
CA GLU A 403 -29.44 12.98 1.51
C GLU A 403 -28.13 12.23 1.81
N ALA A 404 -28.00 11.59 2.98
CA ALA A 404 -26.82 10.84 3.40
C ALA A 404 -26.91 9.34 3.08
N ASN A 405 -27.98 8.89 2.46
CA ASN A 405 -28.23 7.47 2.23
C ASN A 405 -27.65 7.00 0.89
N TYR A 406 -26.41 6.50 0.90
CA TYR A 406 -25.70 5.99 -0.29
C TYR A 406 -26.41 4.79 -0.95
N TYR A 407 -27.23 4.03 -0.21
CA TYR A 407 -27.89 2.80 -0.67
C TYR A 407 -29.41 2.94 -0.90
N GLY A 408 -29.98 4.15 -0.85
CA GLY A 408 -31.42 4.37 -1.00
C GLY A 408 -32.17 4.52 0.34
N GLU A 409 -33.50 4.62 0.29
CA GLU A 409 -34.34 5.08 1.40
C GLU A 409 -34.36 4.18 2.65
N ASP A 410 -33.98 2.90 2.56
CA ASP A 410 -34.02 1.96 3.70
C ASP A 410 -32.64 1.64 4.27
N ARG A 411 -32.26 2.37 5.32
CA ARG A 411 -31.10 2.06 6.11
C ARG A 411 -31.36 0.77 6.91
N ALA A 412 -30.55 -0.25 6.62
CA ALA A 412 -30.63 -1.50 7.36
C ALA A 412 -30.23 -1.30 8.81
N ARG A 413 -31.00 -1.84 9.75
CA ARG A 413 -30.72 -1.80 11.19
C ARG A 413 -29.43 -2.56 11.57
N TYR A 414 -29.07 -3.54 10.77
CA TYR A 414 -27.79 -4.26 10.88
C TYR A 414 -27.36 -4.79 9.52
N ASN A 415 -26.07 -4.94 9.37
CA ASN A 415 -25.44 -5.69 8.28
C ASN A 415 -24.38 -6.60 8.89
N ASN A 416 -24.52 -7.91 8.71
CA ASN A 416 -23.54 -8.90 9.14
C ASN A 416 -22.98 -9.61 7.91
N VAL A 417 -21.67 -9.83 7.88
CA VAL A 417 -21.00 -10.57 6.80
C VAL A 417 -20.10 -11.64 7.43
N ALA A 418 -20.25 -12.86 6.95
CA ALA A 418 -19.31 -13.95 7.23
C ALA A 418 -18.48 -14.24 5.97
N ARG A 419 -17.19 -14.45 6.15
CA ARG A 419 -16.25 -14.78 5.08
C ARG A 419 -15.45 -16.01 5.43
N VAL A 420 -15.20 -16.85 4.42
CA VAL A 420 -14.21 -17.92 4.44
C VAL A 420 -13.28 -17.70 3.26
N ASP A 421 -12.00 -17.74 3.50
CA ASP A 421 -10.97 -17.56 2.48
C ASP A 421 -9.85 -18.58 2.60
N GLY A 422 -9.17 -18.83 1.50
CA GLY A 422 -8.02 -19.71 1.47
C GLY A 422 -7.10 -19.44 0.29
N ARG A 423 -5.81 -19.59 0.54
CA ARG A 423 -4.75 -19.59 -0.45
C ARG A 423 -3.96 -20.88 -0.34
N VAL A 424 -3.88 -21.63 -1.41
CA VAL A 424 -3.09 -22.87 -1.50
C VAL A 424 -1.93 -22.63 -2.45
N VAL A 425 -0.72 -22.70 -1.94
CA VAL A 425 0.52 -22.61 -2.71
C VAL A 425 0.88 -24.00 -3.21
N LEU A 426 1.14 -24.10 -4.50
CA LEU A 426 1.48 -25.33 -5.22
C LEU A 426 2.91 -25.25 -5.77
N PRO A 427 3.53 -26.40 -6.15
CA PRO A 427 4.82 -26.39 -6.82
C PRO A 427 4.84 -25.49 -8.07
N ALA A 428 6.03 -25.11 -8.53
CA ALA A 428 6.25 -24.23 -9.67
C ALA A 428 5.63 -22.83 -9.53
N ARG A 429 5.48 -22.33 -8.29
CA ARG A 429 4.94 -21.00 -7.96
C ARG A 429 3.49 -20.81 -8.42
N LEU A 430 2.75 -21.88 -8.50
CA LEU A 430 1.32 -21.85 -8.71
C LEU A 430 0.58 -21.59 -7.40
N ALA A 431 -0.55 -20.89 -7.46
CA ALA A 431 -1.43 -20.69 -6.32
C ALA A 431 -2.90 -20.76 -6.75
N VAL A 432 -3.72 -21.27 -5.85
CA VAL A 432 -5.18 -21.13 -5.90
C VAL A 432 -5.61 -20.25 -4.74
N ARG A 433 -6.36 -19.19 -5.02
CA ARG A 433 -7.02 -18.35 -4.02
C ARG A 433 -8.52 -18.51 -4.16
N THR A 434 -9.22 -18.63 -3.05
CA THR A 434 -10.67 -18.70 -3.02
C THR A 434 -11.23 -17.89 -1.85
N GLU A 435 -12.34 -17.23 -2.08
CA GLU A 435 -13.06 -16.44 -1.09
C GLU A 435 -14.55 -16.66 -1.25
N GLY A 436 -15.26 -16.75 -0.15
CA GLY A 436 -16.71 -16.85 -0.14
C GLY A 436 -17.29 -15.99 0.99
N TYR A 437 -18.29 -15.22 0.67
CA TYR A 437 -18.96 -14.30 1.58
C TYR A 437 -20.44 -14.60 1.64
N LYS A 438 -21.00 -14.41 2.81
CA LYS A 438 -22.45 -14.42 3.04
C LYS A 438 -22.82 -13.17 3.83
N SER A 439 -23.66 -12.32 3.27
CA SER A 439 -24.22 -11.17 3.97
C SER A 439 -25.62 -11.47 4.48
N GLN A 440 -25.98 -10.85 5.60
CA GLN A 440 -27.30 -10.81 6.17
C GLN A 440 -27.63 -9.37 6.57
N THR A 441 -28.66 -8.83 5.99
CA THR A 441 -29.05 -7.43 6.15
C THR A 441 -30.50 -7.31 6.60
N ALA A 442 -30.77 -6.52 7.64
CA ALA A 442 -32.14 -6.25 8.07
C ALA A 442 -32.76 -5.14 7.21
N GLY A 443 -33.93 -5.37 6.68
CA GLY A 443 -34.64 -4.49 5.76
C GLY A 443 -34.86 -5.13 4.40
N GLU A 444 -35.09 -4.34 3.36
CA GLU A 444 -35.41 -4.84 2.01
C GLU A 444 -34.22 -5.48 1.28
N GLY A 445 -32.97 -5.39 1.81
CA GLY A 445 -31.77 -5.89 1.16
C GLY A 445 -31.53 -7.41 1.25
N GLY A 446 -32.29 -8.17 2.01
CA GLY A 446 -32.19 -9.65 2.05
C GLY A 446 -30.84 -10.24 2.46
N ASP A 447 -30.63 -11.49 2.07
CA ASP A 447 -29.42 -12.28 2.31
C ASP A 447 -28.63 -12.46 1.01
N GLY A 448 -27.46 -11.84 0.91
CA GLY A 448 -26.60 -11.91 -0.28
C GLY A 448 -25.40 -12.82 -0.13
N TYR A 449 -24.72 -13.07 -1.26
CA TYR A 449 -23.47 -13.79 -1.31
C TYR A 449 -22.52 -13.18 -2.35
N ASP A 450 -21.23 -13.41 -2.12
CA ASP A 450 -20.14 -13.14 -3.05
C ASP A 450 -19.14 -14.30 -2.96
N TYR A 451 -18.63 -14.78 -4.07
CA TYR A 451 -17.54 -15.72 -4.09
C TYR A 451 -16.57 -15.47 -5.24
N PHE A 452 -15.31 -15.76 -4.98
CA PHE A 452 -14.20 -15.56 -5.89
C PHE A 452 -13.26 -16.77 -5.88
N VAL A 453 -12.77 -17.15 -7.05
CA VAL A 453 -11.70 -18.12 -7.18
C VAL A 453 -10.70 -17.61 -8.22
N ASN A 454 -9.42 -17.72 -7.89
CA ASN A 454 -8.31 -17.38 -8.76
C ASN A 454 -7.32 -18.52 -8.79
N PHE A 455 -6.75 -18.78 -9.97
CA PHE A 455 -5.64 -19.69 -10.18
C PHE A 455 -4.58 -18.99 -11.00
N GLY A 456 -3.35 -18.98 -10.53
CA GLY A 456 -2.30 -18.25 -11.21
C GLY A 456 -0.90 -18.69 -10.83
N ARG A 457 0.07 -18.05 -11.45
CA ARG A 457 1.49 -18.21 -11.23
C ARG A 457 2.15 -16.84 -11.13
N SER A 458 2.95 -16.65 -10.09
CA SER A 458 3.77 -15.46 -9.93
C SER A 458 5.24 -15.83 -10.09
N GLY A 459 5.85 -15.39 -11.18
CA GLY A 459 7.25 -15.59 -11.49
C GLY A 459 7.97 -14.26 -11.68
N VAL A 460 9.29 -14.29 -11.79
CA VAL A 460 10.14 -13.10 -11.99
C VAL A 460 9.87 -12.45 -13.35
N THR A 461 9.79 -13.25 -14.40
CA THR A 461 9.64 -12.78 -15.79
C THR A 461 8.30 -13.13 -16.39
N ASP A 462 7.49 -13.90 -15.67
CA ASP A 462 6.17 -14.32 -16.10
C ASP A 462 5.18 -14.33 -14.94
N ASN A 463 4.05 -13.71 -15.15
CA ASN A 463 2.95 -13.65 -14.20
C ASN A 463 1.66 -13.87 -14.98
N TRP A 464 0.81 -14.79 -14.54
CA TRP A 464 -0.49 -15.00 -15.15
C TRP A 464 -1.49 -15.48 -14.11
N ALA A 465 -2.75 -15.13 -14.30
CA ALA A 465 -3.87 -15.55 -13.48
C ALA A 465 -5.12 -15.73 -14.32
N THR A 466 -6.00 -16.60 -13.86
CA THR A 466 -7.37 -16.71 -14.33
C THR A 466 -8.30 -16.75 -13.14
N TRP A 467 -9.46 -16.13 -13.27
CA TRP A 467 -10.40 -16.00 -12.15
C TRP A 467 -11.85 -16.16 -12.60
N TYR A 468 -12.66 -16.50 -11.62
CA TYR A 468 -14.11 -16.49 -11.71
C TYR A 468 -14.68 -15.90 -10.42
N TYR A 469 -15.75 -15.13 -10.54
CA TYR A 469 -16.50 -14.61 -9.40
C TYR A 469 -18.01 -14.58 -9.67
N GLU A 470 -18.80 -14.51 -8.60
CA GLU A 470 -20.24 -14.33 -8.66
C GLU A 470 -20.73 -13.57 -7.43
N VAL A 471 -21.51 -12.50 -7.64
CA VAL A 471 -22.07 -11.62 -6.62
C VAL A 471 -23.58 -11.53 -6.81
N SER A 472 -24.35 -11.82 -5.77
CA SER A 472 -25.80 -11.71 -5.78
C SER A 472 -26.28 -10.24 -5.74
N ASP A 473 -27.52 -10.01 -6.13
CA ASP A 473 -28.19 -8.69 -6.06
C ASP A 473 -28.24 -8.13 -4.63
N ASP A 474 -28.53 -9.01 -3.67
CA ASP A 474 -28.75 -8.65 -2.27
C ASP A 474 -27.45 -8.62 -1.45
N PHE A 475 -26.30 -8.78 -2.08
CA PHE A 475 -25.05 -8.75 -1.34
C PHE A 475 -24.72 -7.35 -0.86
N ARG A 476 -24.43 -7.23 0.45
CA ARG A 476 -24.11 -5.97 1.07
C ARG A 476 -23.02 -6.15 2.13
N ALA A 477 -22.02 -5.28 2.11
CA ALA A 477 -20.96 -5.21 3.10
C ALA A 477 -20.65 -3.76 3.46
N ASP A 478 -21.25 -3.25 4.54
CA ASP A 478 -21.14 -1.85 4.95
C ASP A 478 -19.71 -1.46 5.36
N MET A 479 -18.91 -2.43 5.83
CA MET A 479 -17.49 -2.25 6.13
C MET A 479 -16.58 -2.39 4.90
N GLY A 480 -17.11 -2.91 3.79
CA GLY A 480 -16.37 -3.21 2.57
C GLY A 480 -16.53 -2.15 1.48
N PHE A 481 -15.67 -2.22 0.46
CA PHE A 481 -15.77 -1.42 -0.74
C PHE A 481 -16.60 -2.17 -1.81
N VAL A 482 -17.88 -2.28 -1.57
CA VAL A 482 -18.82 -2.89 -2.53
C VAL A 482 -19.56 -1.78 -3.27
N GLN A 483 -19.51 -1.82 -4.59
CA GLN A 483 -20.18 -0.85 -5.44
C GLN A 483 -21.48 -1.45 -6.00
N PRO A 484 -22.57 -0.67 -6.13
CA PRO A 484 -23.84 -1.15 -6.67
C PRO A 484 -23.71 -1.77 -8.07
N VAL A 485 -22.84 -1.23 -8.91
CA VAL A 485 -22.59 -1.74 -10.27
C VAL A 485 -22.02 -3.15 -10.28
N GLY A 486 -21.34 -3.57 -9.22
CA GLY A 486 -20.77 -4.91 -9.05
C GLY A 486 -21.79 -5.97 -8.59
N LEU A 487 -23.00 -5.58 -8.21
CA LEU A 487 -24.04 -6.51 -7.79
C LEU A 487 -24.69 -7.20 -9.00
N ASN A 488 -25.38 -8.30 -8.76
CA ASN A 488 -25.99 -9.11 -9.82
C ASN A 488 -24.98 -9.46 -10.92
N SER A 489 -23.85 -9.98 -10.55
CA SER A 489 -22.72 -10.18 -11.45
C SER A 489 -22.11 -11.54 -11.29
N ARG A 490 -21.64 -12.08 -12.40
CA ARG A 490 -20.64 -13.15 -12.44
C ARG A 490 -19.68 -12.89 -13.57
N GLY A 491 -18.41 -13.13 -13.33
CA GLY A 491 -17.39 -12.83 -14.31
C GLY A 491 -16.32 -13.90 -14.37
N ALA A 492 -15.68 -13.98 -15.51
CA ALA A 492 -14.48 -14.79 -15.72
C ALA A 492 -13.45 -13.98 -16.49
N GLY A 493 -12.20 -14.08 -16.08
CA GLY A 493 -11.14 -13.36 -16.73
C GLY A 493 -9.81 -14.07 -16.68
N SER A 494 -8.87 -13.53 -17.44
CA SER A 494 -7.49 -13.96 -17.47
C SER A 494 -6.56 -12.79 -17.70
N TYR A 495 -5.43 -12.82 -17.05
CA TYR A 495 -4.33 -11.88 -17.20
C TYR A 495 -3.04 -12.64 -17.44
N GLY A 496 -2.18 -12.13 -18.28
CA GLY A 496 -0.85 -12.68 -18.49
C GLY A 496 0.15 -11.59 -18.81
N LEU A 497 1.33 -11.69 -18.21
CA LEU A 497 2.48 -10.83 -18.44
C LEU A 497 3.71 -11.69 -18.68
N ARG A 498 4.51 -11.34 -19.68
CA ARG A 498 5.83 -11.91 -19.88
C ARG A 498 6.85 -10.84 -20.24
N GLU A 499 7.97 -10.87 -19.53
CA GLU A 499 9.12 -10.01 -19.75
C GLU A 499 10.28 -10.83 -20.34
N LEU A 500 10.87 -10.31 -21.40
CA LEU A 500 12.03 -10.89 -22.07
C LEU A 500 13.20 -9.94 -21.89
N GLN A 501 14.25 -10.39 -21.22
CA GLN A 501 15.51 -9.67 -21.14
C GLN A 501 16.21 -9.78 -22.51
N VAL A 502 16.44 -8.65 -23.16
CA VAL A 502 17.01 -8.56 -24.51
C VAL A 502 18.50 -8.24 -24.44
N ASN A 503 18.88 -7.23 -23.68
CA ASN A 503 20.24 -6.76 -23.40
C ASN A 503 21.11 -6.65 -24.67
N ARG A 504 20.52 -6.18 -25.77
CA ARG A 504 21.17 -6.09 -27.08
C ARG A 504 20.62 -4.93 -27.89
N GLY A 505 21.53 -4.23 -28.56
CA GLY A 505 21.16 -3.15 -29.49
C GLY A 505 20.52 -1.94 -28.84
N GLY A 506 20.88 -1.66 -27.57
CA GLY A 506 20.32 -0.57 -26.77
C GLY A 506 18.95 -0.87 -26.18
N VAL A 507 18.41 -2.08 -26.41
CA VAL A 507 17.16 -2.55 -25.80
C VAL A 507 17.49 -3.40 -24.58
N ARG A 508 16.91 -3.01 -23.43
CA ARG A 508 17.08 -3.74 -22.17
C ARG A 508 16.13 -4.91 -22.08
N TRP A 509 14.84 -4.65 -22.12
CA TRP A 509 13.80 -5.68 -22.05
C TRP A 509 12.57 -5.31 -22.89
N LEU A 510 11.80 -6.35 -23.20
CA LEU A 510 10.50 -6.27 -23.85
C LEU A 510 9.48 -6.96 -22.97
N ARG A 511 8.36 -6.28 -22.63
CA ARG A 511 7.26 -6.83 -21.85
C ARG A 511 5.99 -6.88 -22.69
N GLY A 512 5.41 -8.05 -22.83
CA GLY A 512 4.07 -8.25 -23.35
C GLY A 512 3.08 -8.51 -22.22
N GLN A 513 1.92 -7.89 -22.32
CA GLN A 513 0.82 -8.07 -21.37
C GLN A 513 -0.48 -8.25 -22.13
N PHE A 514 -1.35 -9.09 -21.56
CA PHE A 514 -2.70 -9.32 -22.10
C PHE A 514 -3.66 -9.52 -20.95
N SER A 515 -4.83 -8.87 -21.01
CA SER A 515 -5.95 -9.15 -20.12
C SER A 515 -7.23 -9.31 -20.91
N TYR A 516 -8.08 -10.20 -20.43
CA TYR A 516 -9.44 -10.41 -20.92
C TYR A 516 -10.35 -10.65 -19.74
N GLU A 517 -11.52 -10.03 -19.76
CA GLU A 517 -12.58 -10.24 -18.78
C GLU A 517 -13.94 -10.20 -19.44
N HIS A 518 -14.83 -11.06 -18.99
CA HIS A 518 -16.23 -11.07 -19.40
C HIS A 518 -17.11 -11.20 -18.17
N GLU A 519 -18.07 -10.32 -18.05
CA GLU A 519 -19.06 -10.29 -16.98
C GLU A 519 -20.47 -10.42 -17.53
N TRP A 520 -21.28 -11.18 -16.83
CA TRP A 520 -22.70 -11.37 -17.06
C TRP A 520 -23.48 -11.00 -15.79
N ASN A 521 -24.76 -10.62 -15.94
CA ASN A 521 -25.69 -10.69 -14.82
C ASN A 521 -26.06 -12.17 -14.51
N LEU A 522 -26.77 -12.41 -13.41
CA LEU A 522 -27.18 -13.76 -13.00
C LEU A 522 -28.20 -14.42 -13.97
N ASP A 523 -28.85 -13.62 -14.84
CA ASP A 523 -29.74 -14.06 -15.90
C ASP A 523 -29.01 -14.40 -17.21
N ASN A 524 -27.68 -14.36 -17.23
CA ASN A 524 -26.76 -14.61 -18.35
C ASN A 524 -26.74 -13.52 -19.45
N GLU A 525 -27.16 -12.31 -19.13
CA GLU A 525 -26.98 -11.18 -20.03
C GLU A 525 -25.61 -10.58 -19.83
N THR A 526 -24.89 -10.26 -20.90
CA THR A 526 -23.57 -9.63 -20.82
C THR A 526 -23.66 -8.24 -20.20
N LYS A 527 -22.94 -8.00 -19.14
CA LYS A 527 -22.75 -6.68 -18.52
C LYS A 527 -21.57 -5.95 -19.16
N TYR A 528 -20.42 -6.60 -19.22
CA TYR A 528 -19.30 -6.10 -20.02
C TYR A 528 -18.41 -7.21 -20.55
N ASN A 529 -17.63 -6.87 -21.55
CA ASN A 529 -16.42 -7.60 -21.92
C ASN A 529 -15.29 -6.60 -22.18
N LYS A 530 -14.09 -6.97 -21.79
CA LYS A 530 -12.91 -6.10 -21.90
C LYS A 530 -11.72 -6.92 -22.38
N VAL A 531 -10.96 -6.36 -23.30
CA VAL A 531 -9.69 -6.91 -23.75
C VAL A 531 -8.64 -5.81 -23.74
N SER A 532 -7.46 -6.09 -23.19
CA SER A 532 -6.38 -5.13 -23.12
C SER A 532 -5.02 -5.80 -23.38
N PRO A 533 -4.58 -5.91 -24.64
CA PRO A 533 -3.19 -6.22 -24.97
C PRO A 533 -2.31 -4.98 -24.82
N ALA A 534 -1.12 -5.16 -24.26
CA ALA A 534 -0.13 -4.10 -24.13
C ALA A 534 1.29 -4.61 -24.44
N LEU A 535 2.12 -3.71 -24.93
CA LEU A 535 3.54 -3.95 -25.21
C LEU A 535 4.34 -2.79 -24.62
N VAL A 536 5.40 -3.09 -23.89
CA VAL A 536 6.35 -2.10 -23.35
C VAL A 536 7.75 -2.48 -23.76
N LEU A 537 8.49 -1.52 -24.30
CA LEU A 537 9.88 -1.65 -24.69
C LEU A 537 10.72 -0.67 -23.87
N ALA A 538 11.70 -1.18 -23.14
CA ALA A 538 12.63 -0.38 -22.36
C ALA A 538 14.04 -0.44 -22.91
N PHE A 539 14.73 0.70 -22.88
CA PHE A 539 16.06 0.90 -23.42
C PHE A 539 17.12 1.05 -22.34
N GLU A 540 18.38 0.80 -22.68
CA GLU A 540 19.53 0.93 -21.78
C GLU A 540 19.75 2.37 -21.27
N ASN A 541 19.28 3.37 -21.99
CA ASN A 541 19.34 4.80 -21.64
C ASN A 541 18.13 5.30 -20.87
N ASP A 542 17.40 4.40 -20.22
CA ASP A 542 16.25 4.70 -19.35
C ASP A 542 14.99 5.23 -20.03
N PHE A 543 14.98 5.34 -21.34
CA PHE A 543 13.76 5.55 -22.08
C PHE A 543 12.93 4.26 -22.14
N PHE A 544 11.62 4.43 -22.16
CA PHE A 544 10.69 3.37 -22.53
C PHE A 544 9.58 3.90 -23.42
N CYS A 545 8.98 3.01 -24.19
CA CYS A 545 7.75 3.30 -24.90
C CYS A 545 6.76 2.17 -24.72
N SER A 546 5.48 2.51 -24.75
CA SER A 546 4.38 1.57 -24.58
C SER A 546 3.30 1.79 -25.62
N VAL A 547 2.60 0.72 -25.94
CA VAL A 547 1.34 0.75 -26.64
C VAL A 547 0.37 -0.18 -25.96
N GLU A 548 -0.83 0.30 -25.68
CA GLU A 548 -1.92 -0.49 -25.11
C GLU A 548 -3.20 -0.26 -25.93
N TYR A 549 -3.93 -1.32 -26.16
CA TYR A 549 -5.29 -1.27 -26.66
C TYR A 549 -6.25 -1.64 -25.53
N ARG A 550 -7.31 -0.90 -25.37
CA ARG A 550 -8.43 -1.21 -24.46
C ARG A 550 -9.73 -1.19 -25.24
N GLY A 551 -10.37 -2.32 -25.34
CA GLY A 551 -11.60 -2.43 -26.09
C GLY A 551 -12.63 -3.33 -25.42
N GLY A 552 -13.90 -3.09 -25.74
CA GLY A 552 -14.99 -3.91 -25.26
C GLY A 552 -16.31 -3.18 -25.16
N ARG A 553 -17.34 -3.90 -24.74
CA ARG A 553 -18.67 -3.39 -24.50
C ARG A 553 -18.95 -3.34 -23.00
N ASP A 554 -19.58 -2.28 -22.53
CA ASP A 554 -19.98 -2.11 -21.15
C ASP A 554 -21.42 -1.59 -21.05
N VAL A 555 -22.30 -2.41 -20.50
CA VAL A 555 -23.69 -2.08 -20.20
C VAL A 555 -23.99 -2.07 -18.70
N SER A 556 -22.96 -2.17 -17.86
CA SER A 556 -23.08 -2.29 -16.41
C SER A 556 -23.82 -1.12 -15.77
N TYR A 557 -23.75 0.05 -16.40
CA TYR A 557 -24.34 1.28 -15.90
C TYR A 557 -25.75 1.57 -16.43
N VAL A 558 -26.25 0.76 -17.38
CA VAL A 558 -27.60 0.94 -17.95
C VAL A 558 -28.71 0.94 -16.88
N PRO A 559 -28.69 0.07 -15.87
CA PRO A 559 -29.69 0.11 -14.79
C PRO A 559 -29.71 1.42 -13.99
N TYR A 560 -28.61 2.18 -14.04
CA TYR A 560 -28.45 3.48 -13.34
C TYR A 560 -28.71 4.68 -14.27
N GLY A 561 -29.27 4.45 -15.45
CA GLY A 561 -29.66 5.52 -16.41
C GLY A 561 -28.54 5.92 -17.39
N TYR A 562 -27.45 5.19 -17.47
CA TYR A 562 -26.39 5.40 -18.45
C TYR A 562 -26.59 4.54 -19.70
N PRO A 563 -26.08 4.96 -20.87
CA PRO A 563 -26.23 4.22 -22.12
C PRO A 563 -25.35 2.96 -22.16
N ASP A 564 -25.57 2.11 -23.15
CA ASP A 564 -24.68 1.03 -23.57
C ASP A 564 -23.40 1.61 -24.17
N TYR A 565 -22.26 1.30 -23.59
CA TYR A 565 -20.97 1.84 -24.00
C TYR A 565 -20.18 0.83 -24.84
N HIS A 566 -19.59 1.35 -25.91
CA HIS A 566 -18.53 0.67 -26.66
C HIS A 566 -17.23 1.42 -26.47
N ASN A 567 -16.27 0.76 -25.82
CA ASN A 567 -14.95 1.29 -25.56
C ASN A 567 -13.98 0.77 -26.61
N ASP A 568 -13.22 1.64 -27.22
CA ASP A 568 -12.23 1.34 -28.26
C ASP A 568 -11.12 2.41 -28.21
N VAL A 569 -10.07 2.15 -27.46
CA VAL A 569 -9.00 3.10 -27.13
C VAL A 569 -7.66 2.51 -27.44
N VAL A 570 -6.81 3.28 -28.08
CA VAL A 570 -5.37 3.01 -28.20
C VAL A 570 -4.59 4.08 -27.46
N GLU A 571 -3.72 3.64 -26.58
CA GLU A 571 -2.80 4.47 -25.81
C GLU A 571 -1.37 4.28 -26.27
N PHE A 572 -0.62 5.37 -26.39
CA PHE A 572 0.81 5.41 -26.65
C PHE A 572 1.48 6.15 -25.50
N GLY A 573 2.46 5.52 -24.86
CA GLY A 573 3.24 6.10 -23.80
C GLY A 573 4.71 6.22 -24.17
N VAL A 574 5.35 7.28 -23.70
CA VAL A 574 6.80 7.46 -23.74
C VAL A 574 7.24 8.01 -22.39
N GLY A 575 8.27 7.44 -21.84
CA GLY A 575 8.83 7.93 -20.60
C GLY A 575 10.33 7.81 -20.55
N HIS A 576 10.90 8.60 -19.67
CA HIS A 576 12.28 8.52 -19.24
C HIS A 576 12.30 8.41 -17.73
N SER A 577 12.82 7.33 -17.23
CA SER A 577 12.87 7.01 -15.80
C SER A 577 14.22 6.46 -15.42
N PRO A 578 14.70 6.77 -14.28
CA PRO A 578 14.95 8.08 -13.73
C PRO A 578 16.38 8.50 -13.97
N ALA A 579 16.51 9.75 -14.20
CA ALA A 579 17.82 10.39 -14.20
C ALA A 579 18.03 11.09 -12.85
N ALA A 580 19.25 11.55 -12.62
CA ALA A 580 19.58 12.36 -11.45
C ALA A 580 18.71 13.63 -11.29
N TRP A 581 18.05 14.08 -12.36
CA TRP A 581 17.13 15.21 -12.36
C TRP A 581 15.67 14.85 -12.05
N GLY A 582 15.31 13.54 -12.08
CA GLY A 582 13.96 13.05 -11.88
C GLY A 582 13.46 12.13 -12.99
N SER A 583 12.16 12.13 -13.26
CA SER A 583 11.51 11.31 -14.28
C SER A 583 10.44 12.08 -15.03
N ALA A 584 10.10 11.60 -16.22
CA ALA A 584 9.00 12.13 -17.02
C ALA A 584 8.30 10.98 -17.74
N HIS A 585 6.97 10.98 -17.68
CA HIS A 585 6.13 10.07 -18.46
C HIS A 585 5.02 10.89 -19.12
N VAL A 586 4.80 10.66 -20.39
CA VAL A 586 3.70 11.27 -21.14
C VAL A 586 2.98 10.16 -21.88
N SER A 587 1.67 10.11 -21.77
CA SER A 587 0.86 9.25 -22.59
C SER A 587 -0.18 10.04 -23.40
N TYR A 588 -0.54 9.47 -24.52
CA TYR A 588 -1.61 9.95 -25.39
C TYR A 588 -2.50 8.77 -25.75
N TRP A 589 -3.77 8.87 -25.44
CA TRP A 589 -4.73 7.91 -25.91
C TRP A 589 -5.86 8.56 -26.69
N ARG A 590 -6.37 7.82 -27.65
CA ARG A 590 -7.48 8.24 -28.47
C ARG A 590 -8.44 7.08 -28.69
N GLY A 591 -9.70 7.39 -28.76
CA GLY A 591 -10.74 6.40 -28.98
C GLY A 591 -12.02 6.75 -28.29
N THR A 592 -12.95 5.81 -28.28
CA THR A 592 -14.25 5.94 -27.60
C THR A 592 -14.13 5.36 -26.20
N TRP A 593 -14.56 6.14 -25.21
CA TRP A 593 -14.62 5.71 -23.82
C TRP A 593 -15.88 6.25 -23.15
N TYR A 594 -16.71 5.38 -22.58
CA TYR A 594 -18.02 5.73 -21.99
C TYR A 594 -18.88 6.65 -22.88
N GLY A 595 -18.97 6.29 -24.15
CA GLY A 595 -19.89 6.93 -25.10
C GLY A 595 -19.37 8.18 -25.78
N ASP A 596 -18.21 8.71 -25.41
CA ASP A 596 -17.62 9.85 -26.07
C ASP A 596 -16.27 9.51 -26.70
N TYR A 597 -15.89 10.23 -27.75
CA TYR A 597 -14.61 10.07 -28.40
C TYR A 597 -13.63 11.11 -27.87
N TYR A 598 -12.54 10.64 -27.30
CA TYR A 598 -11.53 11.47 -26.66
C TYR A 598 -10.21 11.52 -27.42
N HIS A 599 -9.57 12.67 -27.31
CA HIS A 599 -8.12 12.80 -27.32
C HIS A 599 -7.70 13.13 -25.89
N TYR A 600 -7.00 12.22 -25.25
CA TYR A 600 -6.64 12.38 -23.86
C TYR A 600 -5.11 12.34 -23.73
N TYR A 601 -4.58 13.23 -22.91
CA TYR A 601 -3.15 13.35 -22.65
C TYR A 601 -2.94 13.26 -21.14
N THR A 602 -1.97 12.46 -20.72
CA THR A 602 -1.49 12.44 -19.34
C THR A 602 -0.01 12.80 -19.31
N GLY A 603 0.40 13.46 -18.27
CA GLY A 603 1.80 13.76 -18.03
C GLY A 603 2.10 13.65 -16.54
N GLU A 604 3.09 12.84 -16.21
CA GLU A 604 3.62 12.67 -14.86
C GLU A 604 5.09 13.09 -14.87
N PHE A 605 5.44 14.01 -13.99
CA PHE A 605 6.77 14.58 -13.91
C PHE A 605 7.27 14.60 -12.48
N THR A 606 8.47 14.14 -12.26
CA THR A 606 9.23 14.35 -11.04
C THR A 606 10.47 15.11 -11.38
N PHE A 607 10.71 16.24 -10.74
CA PHE A 607 11.91 17.05 -10.94
C PHE A 607 12.60 17.31 -9.61
N ILE A 608 13.93 17.07 -9.57
CA ILE A 608 14.76 17.15 -8.36
C ILE A 608 15.82 18.22 -8.60
N PRO A 609 15.49 19.52 -8.39
CA PRO A 609 16.42 20.62 -8.61
C PRO A 609 17.61 20.61 -7.65
N THR A 610 17.38 20.14 -6.43
CA THR A 610 18.39 19.91 -5.40
C THR A 610 17.98 18.72 -4.52
N PRO A 611 18.90 17.97 -3.91
CA PRO A 611 18.54 16.78 -3.13
C PRO A 611 17.40 16.95 -2.12
N PRO A 612 17.32 18.04 -1.33
CA PRO A 612 16.23 18.21 -0.38
C PRO A 612 14.89 18.65 -1.00
N LEU A 613 14.83 19.00 -2.29
CA LEU A 613 13.63 19.54 -2.95
C LEU A 613 13.16 18.62 -4.08
N VAL A 614 11.94 18.12 -3.97
CA VAL A 614 11.27 17.34 -5.01
C VAL A 614 10.02 18.06 -5.48
N LEU A 615 9.87 18.19 -6.76
CA LEU A 615 8.68 18.73 -7.44
C LEU A 615 8.02 17.60 -8.22
N ASN A 616 6.76 17.30 -7.90
CA ASN A 616 5.92 16.37 -8.65
C ASN A 616 4.83 17.16 -9.37
N ALA A 617 4.58 16.84 -10.61
CA ALA A 617 3.50 17.44 -11.39
C ALA A 617 2.77 16.35 -12.18
N ASP A 618 1.46 16.30 -12.03
CA ASP A 618 0.57 15.42 -12.77
C ASP A 618 -0.42 16.30 -13.54
N VAL A 619 -0.59 16.05 -14.82
CA VAL A 619 -1.49 16.81 -15.67
C VAL A 619 -2.27 15.87 -16.56
N ASP A 620 -3.59 16.00 -16.50
CA ASP A 620 -4.54 15.30 -17.35
C ASP A 620 -5.31 16.30 -18.21
N VAL A 621 -5.35 16.04 -19.52
CA VAL A 621 -6.08 16.86 -20.48
C VAL A 621 -7.01 16.00 -21.30
N GLY A 622 -8.29 16.09 -21.02
CA GLY A 622 -9.34 15.45 -21.80
C GLY A 622 -9.92 16.42 -22.84
N ASN A 623 -10.02 15.97 -24.08
CA ASN A 623 -10.65 16.70 -25.16
C ASN A 623 -11.70 15.80 -25.84
N PRO A 624 -12.92 15.71 -25.25
CA PRO A 624 -14.02 14.94 -25.84
C PRO A 624 -14.49 15.55 -27.14
N ARG A 625 -15.05 14.74 -28.05
CA ARG A 625 -15.65 15.22 -29.29
C ARG A 625 -16.96 15.97 -29.05
N ALA A 626 -17.72 15.51 -28.05
CA ALA A 626 -18.95 16.14 -27.60
C ALA A 626 -18.74 16.57 -26.14
N GLY A 627 -18.64 17.87 -25.89
CA GLY A 627 -18.41 18.41 -24.55
C GLY A 627 -17.21 19.37 -24.47
N ASP A 628 -17.01 19.90 -23.28
CA ASP A 628 -15.95 20.88 -23.05
C ASP A 628 -14.60 20.19 -22.74
N ARG A 629 -13.55 20.76 -23.27
CA ARG A 629 -12.19 20.37 -22.87
C ARG A 629 -12.01 20.60 -21.38
N PHE A 630 -11.42 19.62 -20.70
CA PHE A 630 -11.07 19.75 -19.30
C PHE A 630 -9.57 19.54 -19.07
N VAL A 631 -9.10 20.14 -18.00
CA VAL A 631 -7.72 20.02 -17.54
C VAL A 631 -7.78 19.80 -16.04
N VAL A 632 -7.11 18.75 -15.57
CA VAL A 632 -6.83 18.53 -14.14
C VAL A 632 -5.33 18.52 -13.96
N GLY A 633 -4.86 19.19 -12.92
CA GLY A 633 -3.44 19.25 -12.63
C GLY A 633 -3.18 19.26 -11.14
N ASN A 634 -2.12 18.57 -10.74
CA ASN A 634 -1.56 18.58 -9.39
C ASN A 634 -0.09 19.01 -9.49
N LEU A 635 0.31 19.92 -8.64
CA LEU A 635 1.71 20.29 -8.42
C LEU A 635 2.01 20.15 -6.95
N LYS A 636 2.97 19.29 -6.61
CA LYS A 636 3.42 19.02 -5.24
C LYS A 636 4.90 19.38 -5.12
N ALA A 637 5.22 20.29 -4.23
CA ALA A 637 6.59 20.61 -3.85
C ALA A 637 6.86 20.12 -2.44
N THR A 638 7.84 19.26 -2.26
CA THR A 638 8.28 18.76 -0.94
C THR A 638 9.74 19.13 -0.73
N HIS A 639 10.02 19.78 0.40
CA HIS A 639 11.38 20.14 0.78
C HIS A 639 11.69 19.66 2.19
N ASN A 640 12.67 18.78 2.32
CA ASN A 640 13.17 18.29 3.58
C ASN A 640 14.30 19.23 4.06
N VAL A 641 13.99 20.09 5.01
CA VAL A 641 14.99 20.99 5.63
C VAL A 641 16.01 20.18 6.42
N THR A 642 15.54 19.14 7.12
CA THR A 642 16.32 18.09 7.77
C THR A 642 15.55 16.77 7.63
N GLU A 643 16.10 15.65 8.09
CA GLU A 643 15.36 14.38 8.15
C GLU A 643 14.09 14.43 9.04
N ARG A 644 14.00 15.41 9.92
CA ARG A 644 12.91 15.56 10.90
C ARG A 644 12.02 16.77 10.66
N LEU A 645 12.40 17.65 9.75
CA LEU A 645 11.68 18.89 9.48
C LEU A 645 11.48 19.06 7.99
N PHE A 646 10.23 19.13 7.56
CA PHE A 646 9.88 19.33 6.17
C PHE A 646 8.75 20.34 5.98
N TRP A 647 8.63 20.86 4.78
CA TRP A 647 7.42 21.53 4.33
C TRP A 647 6.98 20.97 2.97
N ARG A 648 5.69 21.06 2.71
CA ARG A 648 5.04 20.60 1.50
C ARG A 648 4.01 21.62 1.05
N VAL A 649 3.98 21.90 -0.24
CA VAL A 649 2.95 22.71 -0.88
C VAL A 649 2.31 21.88 -1.98
N ILE A 650 0.99 21.88 -2.02
CA ILE A 650 0.21 21.19 -3.06
C ILE A 650 -0.72 22.21 -3.70
N LEU A 651 -0.69 22.29 -5.02
CA LEU A 651 -1.60 23.09 -5.82
C LEU A 651 -2.38 22.15 -6.73
N GLN A 652 -3.69 22.19 -6.67
CA GLN A 652 -4.56 21.35 -7.48
C GLN A 652 -5.56 22.23 -8.23
N GLY A 653 -5.90 21.81 -9.46
CA GLY A 653 -6.91 22.48 -10.26
C GLY A 653 -7.70 21.48 -11.09
N ASN A 654 -9.02 21.62 -11.08
CA ASN A 654 -9.94 20.83 -11.88
C ASN A 654 -10.87 21.76 -12.67
N SER A 655 -10.65 21.88 -13.98
CA SER A 655 -11.43 22.77 -14.82
C SER A 655 -12.84 22.26 -15.09
N ALA A 656 -13.09 20.94 -15.02
CA ALA A 656 -14.42 20.36 -15.18
C ALA A 656 -15.31 20.72 -14.00
N GLU A 657 -14.81 20.58 -12.79
CA GLU A 657 -15.51 20.97 -11.55
C GLU A 657 -15.39 22.47 -11.25
N ARG A 658 -14.52 23.16 -12.01
CA ARG A 658 -14.19 24.58 -11.78
C ARG A 658 -13.66 24.86 -10.37
N THR A 659 -12.88 23.94 -9.83
CA THR A 659 -12.32 24.04 -8.49
C THR A 659 -10.81 24.19 -8.54
N SER A 660 -10.24 24.84 -7.53
CA SER A 660 -8.81 24.83 -7.27
C SER A 660 -8.54 24.81 -5.77
N THR A 661 -7.51 24.05 -5.37
CA THR A 661 -7.08 23.94 -3.98
C THR A 661 -5.61 24.27 -3.87
N ALA A 662 -5.26 25.03 -2.86
CA ALA A 662 -3.88 25.28 -2.48
C ALA A 662 -3.71 24.89 -1.01
N SER A 663 -2.80 23.98 -0.73
CA SER A 663 -2.48 23.56 0.63
C SER A 663 -1.00 23.69 0.93
N ALA A 664 -0.68 24.02 2.15
CA ALA A 664 0.67 24.07 2.69
C ALA A 664 0.71 23.31 4.01
N LEU A 665 1.69 22.45 4.15
CA LEU A 665 1.92 21.64 5.34
C LEU A 665 3.34 21.85 5.84
N TRP A 666 3.48 22.01 7.13
CA TRP A 666 4.75 21.98 7.83
C TRP A 666 4.74 20.86 8.85
N GLY A 667 5.73 19.94 8.79
CA GLY A 667 5.86 18.80 9.68
C GLY A 667 7.20 18.80 10.40
N TRP A 668 7.17 18.47 11.70
CA TRP A 668 8.34 18.36 12.55
C TRP A 668 8.24 17.15 13.48
N ASP A 669 9.13 16.19 13.25
CA ASP A 669 9.32 15.00 14.09
C ASP A 669 10.37 15.31 15.16
N PHE A 670 9.95 15.99 16.24
CA PHE A 670 10.88 16.51 17.24
C PHE A 670 11.44 15.43 18.17
N ARG A 671 10.81 14.26 18.22
CA ARG A 671 11.22 13.07 18.97
C ARG A 671 10.62 11.83 18.32
N PRO A 672 11.23 10.61 18.47
CA PRO A 672 10.64 9.37 18.02
C PRO A 672 9.17 9.21 18.42
N GLY A 673 8.29 9.05 17.43
CA GLY A 673 6.85 8.92 17.64
C GLY A 673 6.13 10.17 18.17
N SER A 674 6.81 11.34 18.18
CA SER A 674 6.24 12.61 18.65
C SER A 674 6.38 13.67 17.56
N THR A 675 5.26 14.21 17.11
CA THR A 675 5.17 15.04 15.91
C THR A 675 4.42 16.32 16.15
N ALA A 676 4.75 17.35 15.40
CA ALA A 676 3.99 18.59 15.31
C ALA A 676 3.72 18.92 13.84
N TYR A 677 2.49 19.24 13.50
CA TYR A 677 2.07 19.61 12.15
C TYR A 677 1.31 20.93 12.18
N LEU A 678 1.58 21.76 11.18
CA LEU A 678 0.81 22.96 10.89
C LEU A 678 0.42 22.91 9.42
N ALA A 679 -0.88 22.96 9.13
CA ALA A 679 -1.38 22.97 7.77
C ALA A 679 -2.32 24.16 7.55
N TYR A 680 -2.34 24.64 6.32
CA TYR A 680 -3.31 25.60 5.82
C TYR A 680 -3.77 25.15 4.43
N GLU A 681 -5.08 25.18 4.21
CA GLU A 681 -5.69 24.85 2.94
C GLU A 681 -6.67 25.94 2.53
N GLN A 682 -6.71 26.23 1.25
CA GLN A 682 -7.63 27.16 0.64
C GLN A 682 -8.26 26.52 -0.59
N ARG A 683 -9.58 26.44 -0.59
CA ARG A 683 -10.37 25.99 -1.74
C ARG A 683 -11.06 27.16 -2.41
N ARG A 684 -11.01 27.17 -3.72
CA ARG A 684 -11.71 28.15 -4.57
C ARG A 684 -12.66 27.45 -5.52
N ASP A 685 -13.82 28.03 -5.71
CA ASP A 685 -14.79 27.62 -6.71
C ASP A 685 -14.91 28.72 -7.77
N SER A 686 -14.89 28.32 -9.05
CA SER A 686 -14.83 29.25 -10.17
C SER A 686 -16.13 29.32 -10.96
N SER A 687 -17.29 29.27 -10.31
CA SER A 687 -18.59 29.49 -10.98
C SER A 687 -18.75 30.89 -11.62
N GLY A 688 -17.65 31.42 -12.16
CA GLY A 688 -17.57 32.71 -12.89
C GLY A 688 -16.40 33.62 -12.52
N HIS A 689 -15.96 33.58 -11.29
CA HIS A 689 -14.78 34.29 -10.78
C HIS A 689 -14.12 33.38 -9.76
N PHE A 690 -12.79 33.29 -9.70
CA PHE A 690 -12.07 32.45 -8.71
C PHE A 690 -12.37 32.92 -7.26
N LEU A 691 -13.51 32.49 -6.77
CA LEU A 691 -14.04 32.93 -5.49
C LEU A 691 -13.61 31.94 -4.41
N LEU A 692 -13.22 32.46 -3.26
CA LEU A 692 -12.84 31.69 -2.09
C LEU A 692 -14.08 30.95 -1.55
N ALA A 693 -14.06 29.64 -1.52
CA ALA A 693 -15.16 28.80 -1.05
C ALA A 693 -14.94 28.36 0.39
N GLU A 694 -13.69 28.04 0.75
CA GLU A 694 -13.35 27.50 2.05
C GLU A 694 -11.90 27.79 2.40
N GLN A 695 -11.63 28.05 3.68
CA GLN A 695 -10.29 28.07 4.27
C GLN A 695 -10.26 27.15 5.48
N LEU A 696 -9.18 26.39 5.60
CA LEU A 696 -8.93 25.50 6.71
C LEU A 696 -7.53 25.75 7.28
N ALA A 697 -7.42 25.96 8.57
CA ALA A 697 -6.16 25.96 9.29
C ALA A 697 -6.16 24.81 10.30
N PHE A 698 -5.05 24.12 10.40
CA PHE A 698 -4.94 22.95 11.23
C PHE A 698 -3.60 22.92 11.97
N LEU A 699 -3.65 22.65 13.27
CA LEU A 699 -2.49 22.42 14.14
C LEU A 699 -2.66 21.09 14.85
N LYS A 700 -1.62 20.27 14.87
CA LYS A 700 -1.55 19.02 15.63
C LYS A 700 -0.26 18.93 16.40
N ILE A 701 -0.34 18.46 17.63
CA ILE A 701 0.82 18.06 18.43
C ILE A 701 0.52 16.70 19.05
N SER A 702 1.39 15.73 18.84
CA SER A 702 1.33 14.40 19.46
C SER A 702 2.63 14.13 20.23
N TYR A 703 2.53 13.41 21.34
CA TYR A 703 3.67 13.06 22.18
C TYR A 703 3.61 11.61 22.61
N MET A 704 4.59 10.81 22.21
CA MET A 704 4.67 9.38 22.55
C MET A 704 5.41 9.17 23.87
N ILE A 705 4.79 8.43 24.78
CA ILE A 705 5.33 7.96 26.06
C ILE A 705 5.40 6.43 26.00
N SER A 706 6.59 5.87 26.18
CA SER A 706 6.85 4.43 26.20
C SER A 706 7.29 4.03 27.61
N LEU A 707 6.57 3.07 28.24
CA LEU A 707 6.78 2.58 29.60
C LEU A 707 7.12 1.07 29.60
#